data_9f75a60995f0dd1b00e11bf49e9a452e
#
_entry.id   9f75a60995f0dd1b00e11bf49e9a452e
#
_cell.length_a   1.000
_cell.length_b   1.000
_cell.length_c   1.000
_cell.angle_alpha   90.00
_cell.angle_beta   90.00
_cell.angle_gamma   90.00
#
_symmetry.space_group_name_H-M   'P 1'
#
loop_
_entity.id
_entity.type
_entity.pdbx_description
1 polymer ?
#
loop_
_entity_poly.entity_id
_entity_poly.type
_entity_poly.pdbx_seq_one_letter_code
_entity_poly.pdbx_strand_id
1 'polypeptide(L)'
;MIRISSTITVLLLLSNFAVAQIVGPCIGSVGTTDAFFLYRPGDSEKRLRLSVLSMSGEVVTTTEASATAADDFVAKFHVEGLESAAGYRYQIAELVGTGEPKILAGGDDLKFETFDATRKSKVTAALISCVSKDDTAPVWEEIGKLSPDLLYLAGDTPYIDTTELKAVRQKHRALLNEAPLAKIIGHTPVVGMWDDHDFGLNNGNGKNLEKGKSVTRKGFAEYRAHRNYGNGSEGVYHKTDLGAMEIFHLDPRWFSQSEPSPVDPSQPSCFGKGQWRWLLRSLKESKAPFKVLSMGAIWQDKKNTETDDMFTYWYERDALFDFIERERIDGVILHGGDIHVARYLVHPDRVGYDLHDFIMSPGHNRIIPSLDVYHPSLEWSLVEGQQFLTLEADPTLDDPTLTATYRQPGGKVNKRVVIKHSELVQPERISPLRASWSFDKDLSNSSALGERLDATAHNGASIVGGALRLDRSQQQFVNVPRSFLDDNSAGHSISCWINPTSLPAHGSKDRHFIFESTAEGKPDPQAAYHLSLELSPAGNPEEIVVRLHTITLKPGGSQKAPTPLAQGSFQTRHPRAQVENQWSHLLVTFDSEELKVYFNGKLAGSHQLKVPGPASEFGGLIIGGHRAGTGRNFDGLIDAVTAWQAVVDAEQVAKLYNGGRSARH
;
A
#
# COMPACT_ATOMS: atom_id res chain seq x y z
N MET A 1 -23.24 91.52 -1.16
CA MET A 1 -24.13 90.44 -1.58
C MET A 1 -23.29 89.19 -1.74
N ILE A 2 -23.33 88.38 -0.74
CA ILE A 2 -22.56 87.13 -0.72
C ILE A 2 -23.56 86.01 -1.10
N ARG A 3 -23.29 85.31 -2.22
CA ARG A 3 -24.08 84.15 -2.62
C ARG A 3 -23.43 82.88 -1.97
N ILE A 4 -24.15 82.23 -1.07
CA ILE A 4 -23.82 80.95 -0.51
C ILE A 4 -24.41 79.91 -1.46
N SER A 5 -23.52 79.09 -2.08
CA SER A 5 -23.90 77.96 -2.91
C SER A 5 -23.88 76.73 -2.03
N SER A 6 -25.04 76.14 -1.75
CA SER A 6 -25.17 74.89 -0.99
C SER A 6 -25.01 73.70 -1.95
N THR A 7 -23.87 72.96 -1.86
CA THR A 7 -23.64 71.71 -2.57
C THR A 7 -24.23 70.61 -1.75
N ILE A 8 -25.29 69.94 -2.20
CA ILE A 8 -25.87 68.75 -1.62
C ILE A 8 -25.04 67.58 -2.13
N THR A 9 -24.24 66.97 -1.26
CA THR A 9 -23.54 65.72 -1.54
C THR A 9 -24.52 64.57 -1.30
N VAL A 10 -25.01 63.96 -2.37
CA VAL A 10 -25.76 62.67 -2.28
C VAL A 10 -24.80 61.55 -2.06
N LEU A 11 -24.75 61.01 -0.86
CA LEU A 11 -24.04 59.79 -0.54
C LEU A 11 -24.84 58.59 -1.11
N LEU A 12 -24.45 58.08 -2.28
CA LEU A 12 -24.92 56.78 -2.78
C LEU A 12 -24.33 55.67 -1.93
N LEU A 13 -25.11 55.18 -0.97
CA LEU A 13 -24.88 53.90 -0.31
C LEU A 13 -25.06 52.78 -1.36
N LEU A 14 -23.98 52.38 -2.03
CA LEU A 14 -23.93 51.14 -2.75
C LEU A 14 -24.00 50.02 -1.71
N SER A 15 -25.21 49.53 -1.43
CA SER A 15 -25.40 48.24 -0.78
C SER A 15 -24.87 47.18 -1.74
N ASN A 16 -23.70 46.67 -1.46
CA ASN A 16 -23.23 45.42 -2.06
C ASN A 16 -24.21 44.30 -1.64
N PHE A 17 -25.26 44.09 -2.43
CA PHE A 17 -25.99 42.84 -2.37
C PHE A 17 -25.01 41.76 -2.80
N ALA A 18 -24.45 41.02 -1.85
CA ALA A 18 -23.72 39.81 -2.15
C ALA A 18 -24.70 38.90 -2.91
N VAL A 19 -24.43 38.68 -4.20
CA VAL A 19 -25.18 37.69 -4.98
C VAL A 19 -25.03 36.35 -4.27
N ALA A 20 -26.17 35.78 -3.88
CA ALA A 20 -26.18 34.48 -3.21
C ALA A 20 -25.41 33.46 -4.04
N GLN A 21 -24.35 32.89 -3.46
CA GLN A 21 -23.45 31.99 -4.18
C GLN A 21 -24.08 30.60 -4.23
N ILE A 22 -24.69 30.24 -5.36
CA ILE A 22 -25.17 28.88 -5.65
C ILE A 22 -23.95 28.01 -5.98
N VAL A 23 -23.92 26.73 -5.50
CA VAL A 23 -22.90 25.76 -5.87
C VAL A 23 -23.57 24.47 -6.31
N GLY A 24 -23.14 23.95 -7.44
CA GLY A 24 -23.65 22.70 -8.01
C GLY A 24 -24.96 22.85 -8.79
N PRO A 25 -25.73 21.78 -8.98
CA PRO A 25 -25.56 20.48 -8.32
C PRO A 25 -24.25 19.78 -8.69
N CYS A 26 -23.67 19.08 -7.70
CA CYS A 26 -22.49 18.26 -7.89
C CYS A 26 -22.85 16.79 -7.63
N ILE A 27 -22.41 15.91 -8.52
CA ILE A 27 -22.38 14.47 -8.27
C ILE A 27 -21.08 14.13 -7.56
N GLY A 28 -21.16 13.42 -6.42
CA GLY A 28 -20.01 12.93 -5.68
C GLY A 28 -19.72 11.45 -5.95
N SER A 29 -19.58 10.66 -4.88
CA SER A 29 -19.41 9.23 -5.01
C SER A 29 -20.61 8.59 -5.70
N VAL A 30 -20.34 7.80 -6.73
CA VAL A 30 -21.29 6.90 -7.36
C VAL A 30 -20.84 5.48 -7.11
N GLY A 31 -21.76 4.59 -6.85
CA GLY A 31 -21.51 3.16 -6.71
C GLY A 31 -22.21 2.36 -7.80
N THR A 32 -22.37 1.07 -7.56
CA THR A 32 -23.11 0.19 -8.46
C THR A 32 -24.64 0.27 -8.27
N THR A 33 -25.10 0.73 -7.10
CA THR A 33 -26.53 0.79 -6.74
C THR A 33 -26.93 2.04 -5.97
N ASP A 34 -26.03 3.01 -5.84
CA ASP A 34 -26.28 4.24 -5.10
C ASP A 34 -25.47 5.42 -5.63
N ALA A 35 -25.84 6.64 -5.26
CA ALA A 35 -25.11 7.86 -5.61
C ALA A 35 -25.27 8.95 -4.54
N PHE A 36 -24.27 9.82 -4.45
CA PHE A 36 -24.20 10.94 -3.51
C PHE A 36 -24.17 12.26 -4.28
N PHE A 37 -24.87 13.26 -3.76
CA PHE A 37 -24.95 14.57 -4.39
C PHE A 37 -24.79 15.67 -3.36
N LEU A 38 -24.37 16.83 -3.81
CA LEU A 38 -24.44 18.06 -3.01
C LEU A 38 -25.05 19.20 -3.84
N TYR A 39 -25.73 20.11 -3.15
CA TYR A 39 -26.25 21.34 -3.72
C TYR A 39 -26.33 22.45 -2.67
N ARG A 40 -25.83 23.62 -3.01
CA ARG A 40 -25.96 24.84 -2.21
C ARG A 40 -26.88 25.82 -2.93
N PRO A 41 -28.14 26.00 -2.50
CA PRO A 41 -29.14 26.83 -3.21
C PRO A 41 -28.99 28.35 -2.98
N GLY A 42 -27.97 28.78 -2.24
CA GLY A 42 -27.73 30.16 -1.85
C GLY A 42 -27.57 30.31 -0.33
N ASP A 43 -27.82 31.49 0.20
CA ASP A 43 -27.52 31.90 1.59
C ASP A 43 -28.76 31.88 2.50
N SER A 44 -29.70 30.98 2.27
CA SER A 44 -30.91 30.83 3.08
C SER A 44 -31.23 29.35 3.32
N GLU A 45 -31.81 29.05 4.49
CA GLU A 45 -32.25 27.70 4.82
C GLU A 45 -33.38 27.26 3.90
N LYS A 46 -33.26 26.02 3.40
CA LYS A 46 -34.21 25.41 2.48
C LYS A 46 -34.36 23.91 2.76
N ARG A 47 -35.57 23.42 2.58
CA ARG A 47 -35.81 21.97 2.45
C ARG A 47 -35.83 21.62 0.98
N LEU A 48 -35.05 20.65 0.60
CA LEU A 48 -34.82 20.24 -0.79
C LEU A 48 -35.16 18.79 -0.98
N ARG A 49 -35.68 18.46 -2.19
CA ARG A 49 -35.87 17.09 -2.66
C ARG A 49 -35.02 16.87 -3.91
N LEU A 50 -34.21 15.84 -3.87
CA LEU A 50 -33.57 15.30 -5.08
C LEU A 50 -34.43 14.14 -5.59
N SER A 51 -34.76 14.16 -6.88
CA SER A 51 -35.46 13.08 -7.60
C SER A 51 -34.51 12.51 -8.63
N VAL A 52 -34.31 11.20 -8.61
CA VAL A 52 -33.62 10.45 -9.66
C VAL A 52 -34.67 9.90 -10.60
N LEU A 53 -34.45 10.09 -11.90
CA LEU A 53 -35.36 9.70 -12.97
C LEU A 53 -34.68 8.71 -13.90
N SER A 54 -35.45 7.79 -14.46
CA SER A 54 -35.00 6.97 -15.57
C SER A 54 -34.68 7.86 -16.79
N MET A 55 -34.03 7.32 -17.79
CA MET A 55 -33.78 8.03 -19.04
C MET A 55 -35.08 8.38 -19.78
N SER A 56 -36.18 7.66 -19.51
CA SER A 56 -37.55 7.97 -20.03
C SER A 56 -38.27 9.09 -19.26
N GLY A 57 -37.73 9.52 -18.10
CA GLY A 57 -38.27 10.59 -17.26
C GLY A 57 -39.17 10.14 -16.13
N GLU A 58 -39.31 8.84 -15.88
CA GLU A 58 -40.06 8.30 -14.74
C GLU A 58 -39.23 8.42 -13.44
N VAL A 59 -39.89 8.80 -12.34
CA VAL A 59 -39.22 8.90 -11.02
C VAL A 59 -38.89 7.49 -10.52
N VAL A 60 -37.59 7.23 -10.34
CA VAL A 60 -37.05 5.96 -9.80
C VAL A 60 -37.01 6.03 -8.29
N THR A 61 -36.43 7.11 -7.72
CA THR A 61 -36.30 7.29 -6.27
C THR A 61 -36.19 8.77 -5.93
N THR A 62 -36.50 9.09 -4.68
CA THR A 62 -36.37 10.46 -4.15
C THR A 62 -35.75 10.47 -2.75
N THR A 63 -35.02 11.52 -2.43
CA THR A 63 -34.49 11.76 -1.09
C THR A 63 -34.59 13.23 -0.73
N GLU A 64 -34.67 13.56 0.55
CA GLU A 64 -34.80 14.95 1.02
C GLU A 64 -33.59 15.31 1.89
N ALA A 65 -33.18 16.57 1.84
CA ALA A 65 -32.13 17.14 2.67
C ALA A 65 -32.44 18.61 2.99
N SER A 66 -31.81 19.10 4.07
CA SER A 66 -31.93 20.50 4.47
C SER A 66 -30.61 21.23 4.24
N ALA A 67 -30.68 22.38 3.58
CA ALA A 67 -29.59 23.34 3.51
C ALA A 67 -29.68 24.26 4.74
N THR A 68 -28.69 24.16 5.65
CA THR A 68 -28.71 24.91 6.92
C THR A 68 -27.48 25.79 7.08
N ALA A 69 -27.61 26.87 7.86
CA ALA A 69 -26.48 27.75 8.14
C ALA A 69 -25.29 27.04 8.84
N ALA A 70 -25.55 25.99 9.59
CA ALA A 70 -24.53 25.19 10.26
C ALA A 70 -23.55 24.53 9.27
N ASP A 71 -24.05 24.15 8.09
CA ASP A 71 -23.32 23.48 7.02
C ASP A 71 -23.15 24.40 5.78
N ASP A 72 -23.06 25.68 6.01
CA ASP A 72 -22.91 26.71 4.97
C ASP A 72 -24.00 26.65 3.87
N PHE A 73 -25.18 26.26 4.24
CA PHE A 73 -26.34 26.04 3.35
C PHE A 73 -26.12 24.96 2.28
N VAL A 74 -25.20 24.02 2.50
CA VAL A 74 -25.00 22.86 1.62
C VAL A 74 -25.94 21.73 2.05
N ALA A 75 -26.78 21.29 1.13
CA ALA A 75 -27.57 20.06 1.27
C ALA A 75 -26.82 18.90 0.62
N LYS A 76 -26.79 17.76 1.31
CA LYS A 76 -26.23 16.50 0.79
C LYS A 76 -27.31 15.45 0.68
N PHE A 77 -27.25 14.69 -0.40
CA PHE A 77 -28.23 13.64 -0.69
C PHE A 77 -27.50 12.32 -0.91
N HIS A 78 -28.11 11.27 -0.41
CA HIS A 78 -27.75 9.90 -0.71
C HIS A 78 -28.99 9.19 -1.27
N VAL A 79 -28.85 8.59 -2.43
CA VAL A 79 -29.89 7.77 -3.07
C VAL A 79 -29.40 6.35 -3.18
N GLU A 80 -30.30 5.41 -2.93
CA GLU A 80 -30.06 3.97 -2.97
C GLU A 80 -31.10 3.27 -3.86
N GLY A 81 -30.92 1.99 -4.12
CA GLY A 81 -31.86 1.19 -4.89
C GLY A 81 -31.79 1.42 -6.40
N LEU A 82 -30.65 1.91 -6.90
CA LEU A 82 -30.38 2.07 -8.32
C LEU A 82 -29.97 0.72 -8.93
N GLU A 83 -30.17 0.56 -10.23
CA GLU A 83 -29.64 -0.58 -10.99
C GLU A 83 -28.17 -0.35 -11.34
N SER A 84 -27.42 -1.45 -11.44
CA SER A 84 -26.02 -1.42 -11.85
C SER A 84 -25.88 -1.18 -13.36
N ALA A 85 -24.85 -0.44 -13.77
CA ALA A 85 -24.56 -0.09 -15.17
C ALA A 85 -25.78 0.56 -15.87
N ALA A 86 -26.45 1.47 -15.16
CA ALA A 86 -27.68 2.11 -15.64
C ALA A 86 -27.54 3.64 -15.65
N GLY A 87 -28.07 4.27 -16.71
CA GLY A 87 -28.09 5.71 -16.86
C GLY A 87 -29.33 6.35 -16.21
N TYR A 88 -29.13 7.49 -15.57
CA TYR A 88 -30.17 8.25 -14.88
C TYR A 88 -30.06 9.72 -15.17
N ARG A 89 -31.22 10.42 -15.09
CA ARG A 89 -31.29 11.87 -14.93
C ARG A 89 -31.63 12.21 -13.50
N TYR A 90 -31.40 13.45 -13.08
CA TYR A 90 -31.83 13.91 -11.76
C TYR A 90 -32.23 15.37 -11.76
N GLN A 91 -33.01 15.75 -10.75
CA GLN A 91 -33.44 17.13 -10.52
C GLN A 91 -33.51 17.43 -9.02
N ILE A 92 -33.34 18.70 -8.67
CA ILE A 92 -33.43 19.18 -7.30
C ILE A 92 -34.52 20.27 -7.23
N ALA A 93 -35.44 20.12 -6.28
CA ALA A 93 -36.53 21.03 -6.05
C ALA A 93 -36.55 21.54 -4.60
N GLU A 94 -36.97 22.77 -4.39
CA GLU A 94 -37.32 23.36 -3.10
C GLU A 94 -38.73 22.95 -2.68
N LEU A 95 -38.86 22.47 -1.43
CA LEU A 95 -40.15 22.15 -0.83
C LEU A 95 -40.72 23.37 -0.10
N VAL A 96 -41.71 24.00 -0.71
CA VAL A 96 -42.33 25.26 -0.21
C VAL A 96 -43.69 24.94 0.38
N GLY A 97 -43.78 24.85 1.71
CA GLY A 97 -45.03 24.58 2.42
C GLY A 97 -45.69 23.26 1.95
N THR A 98 -46.98 23.32 1.62
CA THR A 98 -47.78 22.19 1.07
C THR A 98 -47.97 22.30 -0.44
N GLY A 99 -47.32 23.26 -1.12
CA GLY A 99 -47.43 23.49 -2.55
C GLY A 99 -46.58 22.56 -3.39
N GLU A 100 -46.71 22.68 -4.72
CA GLU A 100 -45.87 21.97 -5.65
C GLU A 100 -44.38 22.31 -5.46
N PRO A 101 -43.47 21.36 -5.49
CA PRO A 101 -42.03 21.60 -5.38
C PRO A 101 -41.54 22.53 -6.49
N LYS A 102 -40.75 23.52 -6.11
CA LYS A 102 -40.13 24.46 -7.07
C LYS A 102 -38.80 23.89 -7.58
N ILE A 103 -38.72 23.58 -8.86
CA ILE A 103 -37.46 23.09 -9.47
C ILE A 103 -36.41 24.22 -9.38
N LEU A 104 -35.26 23.89 -8.79
CA LEU A 104 -34.07 24.74 -8.68
C LEU A 104 -32.98 24.34 -9.66
N ALA A 105 -32.83 23.05 -9.90
CA ALA A 105 -31.88 22.47 -10.86
C ALA A 105 -32.52 21.25 -11.55
N GLY A 106 -32.38 21.16 -12.86
CA GLY A 106 -32.95 20.04 -13.67
C GLY A 106 -32.63 20.29 -15.15
N GLY A 107 -32.92 19.29 -15.97
CA GLY A 107 -32.69 19.33 -17.41
C GLY A 107 -31.93 18.09 -17.90
N ASP A 108 -31.75 17.99 -19.22
CA ASP A 108 -31.15 16.82 -19.85
C ASP A 108 -29.63 16.68 -19.62
N ASP A 109 -28.99 17.79 -19.20
CA ASP A 109 -27.57 17.81 -18.88
C ASP A 109 -27.25 17.26 -17.47
N LEU A 110 -28.27 17.18 -16.58
CA LEU A 110 -28.11 16.61 -15.24
C LEU A 110 -28.37 15.09 -15.28
N LYS A 111 -27.33 14.35 -15.57
CA LYS A 111 -27.35 12.89 -15.73
C LYS A 111 -26.11 12.24 -15.15
N PHE A 112 -26.20 10.95 -14.84
CA PHE A 112 -25.09 10.11 -14.41
C PHE A 112 -25.35 8.65 -14.75
N GLU A 113 -24.31 7.82 -14.61
CA GLU A 113 -24.40 6.38 -14.77
C GLU A 113 -23.82 5.69 -13.53
N THR A 114 -24.46 4.61 -13.08
CA THR A 114 -23.94 3.75 -12.01
C THR A 114 -22.89 2.80 -12.57
N PHE A 115 -21.89 2.46 -11.74
CA PHE A 115 -20.82 1.56 -12.17
C PHE A 115 -21.29 0.11 -12.28
N ASP A 116 -20.56 -0.67 -13.09
CA ASP A 116 -20.87 -2.06 -13.39
C ASP A 116 -20.39 -3.00 -12.26
N ALA A 117 -21.35 -3.58 -11.52
CA ALA A 117 -21.08 -4.57 -10.47
C ALA A 117 -20.40 -5.84 -11.00
N THR A 118 -20.55 -6.16 -12.29
CA THR A 118 -19.91 -7.33 -12.91
C THR A 118 -18.46 -7.10 -13.29
N ARG A 119 -17.97 -5.83 -13.17
CA ARG A 119 -16.60 -5.41 -13.48
C ARG A 119 -16.16 -5.65 -14.94
N LYS A 120 -17.11 -5.66 -15.87
CA LYS A 120 -16.87 -5.94 -17.28
C LYS A 120 -16.95 -4.71 -18.18
N SER A 121 -17.33 -3.57 -17.63
CA SER A 121 -17.41 -2.32 -18.37
C SER A 121 -16.09 -1.56 -18.29
N LYS A 122 -15.71 -0.96 -19.42
CA LYS A 122 -14.59 -0.03 -19.51
C LYS A 122 -14.89 1.23 -18.70
N VAL A 123 -13.89 1.76 -17.99
CA VAL A 123 -14.03 2.98 -17.19
C VAL A 123 -12.80 3.88 -17.36
N THR A 124 -13.05 5.19 -17.31
CA THR A 124 -12.02 6.23 -17.41
C THR A 124 -12.11 7.20 -16.24
N ALA A 125 -11.05 7.35 -15.48
CA ALA A 125 -10.89 8.39 -14.47
C ALA A 125 -9.93 9.48 -14.97
N ALA A 126 -10.29 10.76 -14.77
CA ALA A 126 -9.37 11.89 -14.92
C ALA A 126 -8.87 12.33 -13.55
N LEU A 127 -7.55 12.38 -13.38
CA LEU A 127 -6.87 12.71 -12.13
C LEU A 127 -6.13 14.03 -12.30
N ILE A 128 -6.27 14.94 -11.34
CA ILE A 128 -5.60 16.23 -11.36
C ILE A 128 -5.25 16.68 -9.94
N SER A 129 -4.07 17.25 -9.74
CA SER A 129 -3.61 17.85 -8.49
C SER A 129 -3.01 19.23 -8.69
N CYS A 130 -2.77 19.96 -7.61
CA CYS A 130 -2.15 21.29 -7.63
C CYS A 130 -2.89 22.26 -8.55
N VAL A 131 -4.15 22.54 -8.23
CA VAL A 131 -5.03 23.43 -8.99
C VAL A 131 -5.30 24.68 -8.18
N SER A 132 -4.68 25.78 -8.58
CA SER A 132 -5.03 27.13 -8.08
C SER A 132 -6.00 27.82 -9.04
N LYS A 133 -6.68 28.85 -8.55
CA LYS A 133 -7.72 29.58 -9.28
C LYS A 133 -7.26 30.22 -10.61
N ASP A 134 -5.95 30.41 -10.77
CA ASP A 134 -5.42 31.15 -11.90
C ASP A 134 -5.05 30.21 -13.05
N ASP A 135 -5.52 30.50 -14.27
CA ASP A 135 -5.18 29.83 -15.53
C ASP A 135 -5.58 28.34 -15.69
N THR A 136 -6.58 27.86 -14.95
CA THR A 136 -7.00 26.44 -15.00
C THR A 136 -8.15 26.15 -15.97
N ALA A 137 -8.83 27.18 -16.48
CA ALA A 137 -9.96 26.99 -17.39
C ALA A 137 -9.65 26.06 -18.59
N PRO A 138 -8.51 26.16 -19.29
CA PRO A 138 -8.20 25.26 -20.41
C PRO A 138 -8.10 23.78 -20.02
N VAL A 139 -7.60 23.48 -18.81
CA VAL A 139 -7.51 22.08 -18.30
C VAL A 139 -8.92 21.53 -18.07
N TRP A 140 -9.80 22.30 -17.40
CA TRP A 140 -11.18 21.88 -17.18
C TRP A 140 -11.95 21.67 -18.48
N GLU A 141 -11.77 22.58 -19.47
CA GLU A 141 -12.37 22.42 -20.79
C GLU A 141 -11.92 21.14 -21.48
N GLU A 142 -10.64 20.78 -21.38
CA GLU A 142 -10.11 19.55 -21.98
C GLU A 142 -10.64 18.30 -21.28
N ILE A 143 -10.69 18.29 -19.94
CA ILE A 143 -11.29 17.21 -19.16
C ILE A 143 -12.77 17.05 -19.53
N GLY A 144 -13.52 18.17 -19.65
CA GLY A 144 -14.92 18.13 -20.04
C GLY A 144 -15.16 17.53 -21.43
N LYS A 145 -14.26 17.76 -22.41
CA LYS A 145 -14.33 17.14 -23.75
C LYS A 145 -14.14 15.61 -23.71
N LEU A 146 -13.34 15.12 -22.76
CA LEU A 146 -13.10 13.68 -22.61
C LEU A 146 -14.26 12.95 -21.94
N SER A 147 -15.13 13.68 -21.22
CA SER A 147 -16.28 13.12 -20.50
C SER A 147 -15.92 11.86 -19.67
N PRO A 148 -14.97 11.97 -18.72
CA PRO A 148 -14.55 10.82 -17.92
C PRO A 148 -15.70 10.33 -17.01
N ASP A 149 -15.68 9.06 -16.66
CA ASP A 149 -16.62 8.45 -15.71
C ASP A 149 -16.41 8.93 -14.27
N LEU A 150 -15.19 9.43 -13.97
CA LEU A 150 -14.82 10.02 -12.69
C LEU A 150 -13.84 11.18 -12.90
N LEU A 151 -14.06 12.30 -12.21
CA LEU A 151 -13.05 13.33 -11.97
C LEU A 151 -12.53 13.20 -10.54
N TYR A 152 -11.21 12.97 -10.40
CA TYR A 152 -10.55 12.90 -9.10
C TYR A 152 -9.64 14.10 -8.87
N LEU A 153 -9.95 14.87 -7.84
CA LEU A 153 -9.18 16.02 -7.36
C LEU A 153 -8.17 15.50 -6.31
N ALA A 154 -6.93 15.30 -6.74
CA ALA A 154 -5.94 14.51 -6.03
C ALA A 154 -5.00 15.32 -5.13
N GLY A 155 -5.55 16.24 -4.35
CA GLY A 155 -4.82 17.12 -3.44
C GLY A 155 -4.50 18.49 -4.03
N ASP A 156 -4.27 19.48 -3.15
CA ASP A 156 -4.01 20.88 -3.51
C ASP A 156 -5.09 21.48 -4.43
N THR A 157 -6.33 21.10 -4.17
CA THR A 157 -7.47 21.48 -5.01
C THR A 157 -8.71 21.75 -4.17
N PRO A 158 -8.90 23.04 -3.74
CA PRO A 158 -8.08 24.23 -3.99
C PRO A 158 -6.99 24.45 -2.94
N TYR A 159 -6.10 25.42 -3.20
CA TYR A 159 -5.15 25.97 -2.21
C TYR A 159 -5.91 26.73 -1.12
N ILE A 160 -6.20 26.09 -0.02
CA ILE A 160 -6.93 26.65 1.13
C ILE A 160 -6.05 27.60 1.93
N ASP A 161 -4.84 27.19 2.32
CA ASP A 161 -3.82 28.00 3.00
C ASP A 161 -4.31 28.73 4.27
N THR A 162 -5.28 28.15 4.96
CA THR A 162 -5.85 28.69 6.20
C THR A 162 -6.64 27.65 6.98
N THR A 163 -6.79 27.87 8.28
CA THR A 163 -7.70 27.08 9.15
C THR A 163 -8.92 27.91 9.63
N GLU A 164 -9.20 29.06 9.00
CA GLU A 164 -10.35 29.88 9.31
C GLU A 164 -11.55 29.39 8.49
N LEU A 165 -12.60 28.85 9.14
CA LEU A 165 -13.71 28.14 8.50
C LEU A 165 -14.41 28.94 7.40
N LYS A 166 -14.61 30.24 7.61
CA LYS A 166 -15.27 31.10 6.60
C LYS A 166 -14.44 31.18 5.31
N ALA A 167 -13.11 31.30 5.44
CA ALA A 167 -12.21 31.37 4.30
C ALA A 167 -12.08 29.98 3.64
N VAL A 168 -12.01 28.89 4.41
CA VAL A 168 -12.05 27.51 3.90
C VAL A 168 -13.27 27.30 3.03
N ARG A 169 -14.47 27.61 3.53
CA ARG A 169 -15.73 27.52 2.80
C ARG A 169 -15.74 28.35 1.51
N GLN A 170 -15.23 29.60 1.60
CA GLN A 170 -15.15 30.51 0.46
C GLN A 170 -14.27 29.95 -0.67
N LYS A 171 -13.12 29.33 -0.33
CA LYS A 171 -12.19 28.73 -1.30
C LYS A 171 -12.82 27.52 -2.00
N HIS A 172 -13.49 26.64 -1.27
CA HIS A 172 -14.23 25.53 -1.87
C HIS A 172 -15.36 26.01 -2.80
N ARG A 173 -16.12 27.01 -2.39
CA ARG A 173 -17.16 27.61 -3.27
C ARG A 173 -16.55 28.19 -4.54
N ALA A 174 -15.44 28.91 -4.41
CA ALA A 174 -14.78 29.52 -5.55
C ALA A 174 -14.32 28.48 -6.58
N LEU A 175 -13.73 27.38 -6.14
CA LEU A 175 -13.34 26.27 -7.01
C LEU A 175 -14.56 25.68 -7.75
N LEU A 176 -15.58 25.25 -7.01
CA LEU A 176 -16.74 24.55 -7.60
C LEU A 176 -17.60 25.48 -8.49
N ASN A 177 -17.42 26.78 -8.40
CA ASN A 177 -18.06 27.80 -9.26
C ASN A 177 -17.17 28.28 -10.41
N GLU A 178 -15.97 27.71 -10.57
CA GLU A 178 -15.16 28.00 -11.76
C GLU A 178 -15.90 27.51 -13.01
N ALA A 179 -16.17 28.43 -13.95
CA ALA A 179 -17.17 28.21 -15.00
C ALA A 179 -16.99 26.90 -15.82
N PRO A 180 -15.78 26.50 -16.25
CA PRO A 180 -15.63 25.22 -16.94
C PRO A 180 -15.86 24.01 -16.02
N LEU A 181 -15.35 24.05 -14.78
CA LEU A 181 -15.54 22.98 -13.81
C LEU A 181 -17.01 22.83 -13.39
N ALA A 182 -17.71 23.94 -13.17
CA ALA A 182 -19.12 23.97 -12.81
C ALA A 182 -20.03 23.26 -13.83
N LYS A 183 -19.62 23.21 -15.11
CA LYS A 183 -20.34 22.46 -16.15
C LYS A 183 -20.12 20.95 -16.01
N ILE A 184 -18.92 20.53 -15.60
CA ILE A 184 -18.54 19.12 -15.49
C ILE A 184 -19.22 18.46 -14.30
N ILE A 185 -19.18 19.08 -13.13
CA ILE A 185 -19.60 18.50 -11.85
C ILE A 185 -21.10 18.13 -11.77
N GLY A 186 -21.92 18.65 -12.69
CA GLY A 186 -23.34 18.32 -12.78
C GLY A 186 -23.63 17.00 -13.51
N HIS A 187 -22.68 16.45 -14.27
CA HIS A 187 -22.85 15.21 -15.02
C HIS A 187 -21.69 14.22 -14.90
N THR A 188 -20.58 14.62 -14.30
CA THR A 188 -19.43 13.74 -14.00
C THR A 188 -19.29 13.61 -12.50
N PRO A 189 -19.24 12.39 -11.94
CA PRO A 189 -18.92 12.14 -10.54
C PRO A 189 -17.56 12.77 -10.16
N VAL A 190 -17.52 13.48 -9.02
CA VAL A 190 -16.32 14.16 -8.53
C VAL A 190 -16.01 13.72 -7.12
N VAL A 191 -14.85 13.14 -6.93
CA VAL A 191 -14.30 12.82 -5.62
C VAL A 191 -12.99 13.57 -5.40
N GLY A 192 -12.53 13.67 -4.16
CA GLY A 192 -11.30 14.38 -3.86
C GLY A 192 -10.57 13.80 -2.65
N MET A 193 -9.28 14.05 -2.61
CA MET A 193 -8.41 13.91 -1.46
C MET A 193 -7.73 15.26 -1.24
N TRP A 194 -7.28 15.53 -0.06
CA TRP A 194 -6.46 16.71 0.20
C TRP A 194 -4.96 16.38 0.14
N ASP A 195 -4.17 17.45 0.01
CA ASP A 195 -2.78 17.46 0.38
C ASP A 195 -2.53 18.59 1.38
N ASP A 196 -1.33 19.15 1.51
CA ASP A 196 -1.00 20.11 2.55
C ASP A 196 -1.73 21.46 2.42
N HIS A 197 -1.82 22.01 1.21
CA HIS A 197 -2.49 23.29 0.98
C HIS A 197 -4.00 23.26 1.25
N ASP A 198 -4.70 22.20 0.89
CA ASP A 198 -6.13 22.08 1.20
C ASP A 198 -6.38 21.41 2.57
N PHE A 199 -5.38 20.75 3.18
CA PHE A 199 -5.39 20.40 4.60
C PHE A 199 -5.26 21.64 5.51
N GLY A 200 -4.62 22.71 5.02
CA GLY A 200 -4.65 24.00 5.69
C GLY A 200 -3.48 24.94 5.48
N LEU A 201 -2.25 24.46 5.42
CA LEU A 201 -1.06 25.28 5.21
C LEU A 201 0.01 24.49 4.47
N ASN A 202 0.83 25.18 3.67
CA ASN A 202 2.00 24.57 3.03
C ASN A 202 2.83 23.72 4.02
N ASN A 203 3.16 22.49 3.65
CA ASN A 203 3.80 21.46 4.48
C ASN A 203 3.01 21.14 5.76
N GLY A 204 1.68 21.30 5.73
CA GLY A 204 0.78 21.01 6.85
C GLY A 204 0.75 19.51 7.16
N ASN A 205 0.80 19.16 8.45
CA ASN A 205 0.71 17.80 8.93
C ASN A 205 -0.14 17.71 10.21
N GLY A 206 -0.51 16.51 10.62
CA GLY A 206 -1.39 16.27 11.76
C GLY A 206 -0.91 16.87 13.07
N LYS A 207 0.42 17.02 13.23
CA LYS A 207 1.02 17.59 14.43
C LYS A 207 1.02 19.12 14.42
N ASN A 208 1.49 19.75 13.34
CA ASN A 208 1.60 21.22 13.27
C ASN A 208 0.24 21.90 13.09
N LEU A 209 -0.76 21.21 12.56
CA LEU A 209 -2.14 21.69 12.39
C LEU A 209 -3.15 21.08 13.39
N GLU A 210 -2.70 20.53 14.50
CA GLU A 210 -3.55 19.84 15.49
C GLU A 210 -4.79 20.68 15.91
N LYS A 211 -4.64 21.99 16.08
CA LYS A 211 -5.75 22.88 16.47
C LYS A 211 -6.66 23.29 15.32
N GLY A 212 -6.22 23.13 14.06
CA GLY A 212 -6.91 23.63 12.87
C GLY A 212 -7.49 22.54 11.98
N LYS A 213 -6.94 21.33 12.03
CA LYS A 213 -7.30 20.25 11.10
C LYS A 213 -8.78 19.85 11.13
N SER A 214 -9.45 19.96 12.28
CA SER A 214 -10.90 19.69 12.37
C SER A 214 -11.75 20.73 11.64
N VAL A 215 -11.27 21.97 11.57
CA VAL A 215 -11.95 23.07 10.84
C VAL A 215 -11.83 22.85 9.33
N THR A 216 -10.63 22.55 8.84
CA THR A 216 -10.40 22.27 7.42
C THR A 216 -11.14 21.01 6.97
N ARG A 217 -11.13 19.95 7.80
CA ARG A 217 -11.92 18.74 7.57
C ARG A 217 -13.42 19.04 7.46
N LYS A 218 -13.95 19.91 8.33
CA LYS A 218 -15.36 20.32 8.25
C LYS A 218 -15.66 20.95 6.89
N GLY A 219 -14.87 21.93 6.46
CA GLY A 219 -15.06 22.57 5.15
C GLY A 219 -14.88 21.62 3.98
N PHE A 220 -13.87 20.75 4.02
CA PHE A 220 -13.67 19.70 3.02
C PHE A 220 -14.91 18.79 2.94
N ALA A 221 -15.37 18.27 4.08
CA ALA A 221 -16.52 17.40 4.12
C ALA A 221 -17.81 18.08 3.66
N GLU A 222 -18.02 19.37 3.93
CA GLU A 222 -19.18 20.12 3.46
C GLU A 222 -19.24 20.20 1.93
N TYR A 223 -18.10 20.40 1.26
CA TYR A 223 -18.02 20.65 -0.19
C TYR A 223 -17.58 19.42 -1.02
N ARG A 224 -17.63 18.23 -0.45
CA ARG A 224 -17.49 16.95 -1.16
C ARG A 224 -18.69 16.07 -0.82
N ALA A 225 -19.18 15.31 -1.78
CA ALA A 225 -20.28 14.36 -1.59
C ALA A 225 -19.73 12.92 -1.62
N HIS A 226 -18.81 12.61 -0.70
CA HIS A 226 -18.25 11.28 -0.59
C HIS A 226 -19.15 10.34 0.21
N ARG A 227 -19.04 9.03 -0.06
CA ARG A 227 -19.71 7.98 0.69
C ARG A 227 -19.30 7.98 2.16
N ASN A 228 -18.03 8.25 2.45
CA ASN A 228 -17.47 8.33 3.80
C ASN A 228 -16.25 9.26 3.85
N TYR A 229 -15.84 9.62 5.05
CA TYR A 229 -14.69 10.48 5.33
C TYR A 229 -13.91 9.87 6.48
N GLY A 230 -12.80 9.17 6.15
CA GLY A 230 -11.97 8.52 7.13
C GLY A 230 -12.74 7.49 7.97
N ASN A 231 -12.56 7.55 9.29
CA ASN A 231 -13.29 6.70 10.24
C ASN A 231 -14.63 7.31 10.71
N GLY A 232 -15.08 8.40 10.06
CA GLY A 232 -16.27 9.19 10.44
C GLY A 232 -15.92 10.48 11.18
N SER A 233 -14.95 10.47 12.08
CA SER A 233 -14.52 11.62 12.90
C SER A 233 -13.13 12.14 12.52
N GLU A 234 -12.24 11.29 12.01
CA GLU A 234 -10.84 11.57 11.74
C GLU A 234 -10.46 11.18 10.32
N GLY A 235 -9.60 12.00 9.70
CA GLY A 235 -9.14 11.80 8.34
C GLY A 235 -10.23 11.95 7.30
N VAL A 236 -9.86 11.79 6.04
CA VAL A 236 -10.78 11.83 4.89
C VAL A 236 -10.54 10.67 3.92
N TYR A 237 -9.69 9.71 4.29
CA TYR A 237 -9.43 8.53 3.46
C TYR A 237 -10.70 7.76 3.13
N HIS A 238 -10.77 7.27 1.91
CA HIS A 238 -11.91 6.49 1.40
C HIS A 238 -11.50 5.69 0.17
N LYS A 239 -12.43 4.95 -0.44
CA LYS A 239 -12.20 4.31 -1.73
C LYS A 239 -13.37 4.56 -2.68
N THR A 240 -13.06 4.55 -3.97
CA THR A 240 -14.06 4.61 -5.06
C THR A 240 -13.93 3.34 -5.89
N ASP A 241 -15.02 2.60 -6.02
CA ASP A 241 -15.10 1.39 -6.85
C ASP A 241 -15.77 1.75 -8.17
N LEU A 242 -15.00 1.69 -9.26
CA LEU A 242 -15.44 1.94 -10.63
C LEU A 242 -15.73 0.63 -11.38
N GLY A 243 -15.77 -0.50 -10.71
CA GLY A 243 -15.87 -1.81 -11.33
C GLY A 243 -14.50 -2.34 -11.76
N ALA A 244 -14.03 -2.03 -12.97
CA ALA A 244 -12.73 -2.49 -13.48
C ALA A 244 -11.52 -1.91 -12.72
N MET A 245 -11.71 -0.84 -11.99
CA MET A 245 -10.66 -0.15 -11.23
C MET A 245 -11.21 0.31 -9.87
N GLU A 246 -10.45 0.09 -8.78
CA GLU A 246 -10.66 0.72 -7.47
C GLU A 246 -9.57 1.75 -7.19
N ILE A 247 -9.95 2.94 -6.73
CA ILE A 247 -9.02 3.97 -6.29
C ILE A 247 -9.11 4.07 -4.77
N PHE A 248 -7.98 3.83 -4.10
CA PHE A 248 -7.80 3.98 -2.65
C PHE A 248 -7.23 5.38 -2.40
N HIS A 249 -8.07 6.27 -1.92
CA HIS A 249 -7.72 7.65 -1.61
C HIS A 249 -7.13 7.70 -0.20
N LEU A 250 -5.80 7.84 -0.12
CA LEU A 250 -5.05 7.82 1.14
C LEU A 250 -4.84 9.23 1.66
N ASP A 251 -5.09 9.41 2.95
CA ASP A 251 -4.89 10.69 3.64
C ASP A 251 -3.46 10.76 4.22
N PRO A 252 -2.54 11.54 3.61
CA PRO A 252 -1.16 11.62 4.06
C PRO A 252 -0.95 12.70 5.14
N ARG A 253 -2.00 13.43 5.55
CA ARG A 253 -1.87 14.64 6.36
C ARG A 253 -2.45 14.55 7.76
N TRP A 254 -3.67 14.00 7.93
CA TRP A 254 -4.39 14.04 9.21
C TRP A 254 -3.63 13.38 10.36
N PHE A 255 -3.04 12.22 10.13
CA PHE A 255 -2.35 11.44 11.14
C PHE A 255 -0.85 11.68 11.16
N SER A 256 -0.31 12.33 10.12
CA SER A 256 1.13 12.45 9.94
C SER A 256 1.79 13.19 11.10
N GLN A 257 2.84 12.57 11.66
CA GLN A 257 3.62 13.04 12.80
C GLN A 257 2.83 13.26 14.12
N SER A 258 1.54 12.90 14.17
CA SER A 258 0.69 13.12 15.35
C SER A 258 0.50 11.88 16.23
N GLU A 259 0.85 10.70 15.73
CA GLU A 259 0.81 9.45 16.48
C GLU A 259 1.98 8.52 16.09
N PRO A 260 2.28 7.49 16.92
CA PRO A 260 3.28 6.48 16.58
C PRO A 260 2.86 5.63 15.39
N SER A 261 3.85 5.22 14.58
CA SER A 261 3.62 4.32 13.45
C SER A 261 3.07 2.96 13.90
N PRO A 262 2.09 2.40 13.18
CA PRO A 262 1.61 1.04 13.42
C PRO A 262 2.64 -0.05 13.07
N VAL A 263 3.69 0.31 12.32
CA VAL A 263 4.74 -0.61 11.87
C VAL A 263 5.95 -0.54 12.81
N ASP A 264 6.40 0.67 13.12
CA ASP A 264 7.50 0.92 14.06
C ASP A 264 7.07 2.00 15.07
N PRO A 265 6.64 1.62 16.29
CA PRO A 265 6.18 2.58 17.28
C PRO A 265 7.24 3.59 17.78
N SER A 266 8.50 3.41 17.42
CA SER A 266 9.57 4.38 17.72
C SER A 266 9.60 5.54 16.73
N GLN A 267 8.88 5.43 15.62
CA GLN A 267 8.81 6.39 14.54
C GLN A 267 7.41 7.06 14.49
N PRO A 268 7.30 8.27 13.93
CA PRO A 268 6.01 8.89 13.70
C PRO A 268 5.25 8.22 12.55
N SER A 269 3.92 8.20 12.61
CA SER A 269 3.10 7.67 11.52
C SER A 269 2.87 8.69 10.40
N CYS A 270 2.64 8.19 9.18
CA CYS A 270 1.98 8.93 8.10
C CYS A 270 0.47 8.67 8.11
N PHE A 271 0.09 7.39 8.01
CA PHE A 271 -1.30 6.97 7.80
C PHE A 271 -2.10 6.80 9.09
N GLY A 272 -1.43 6.68 10.23
CA GLY A 272 -2.09 6.36 11.49
C GLY A 272 -2.67 4.94 11.54
N LYS A 273 -2.86 4.45 12.76
CA LYS A 273 -3.30 3.06 13.00
C LYS A 273 -4.68 2.74 12.40
N GLY A 274 -5.58 3.74 12.36
CA GLY A 274 -6.94 3.57 11.83
C GLY A 274 -6.95 3.35 10.32
N GLN A 275 -6.34 4.26 9.58
CA GLN A 275 -6.23 4.19 8.13
C GLN A 275 -5.39 2.98 7.68
N TRP A 276 -4.28 2.70 8.37
CA TRP A 276 -3.43 1.53 8.10
C TRP A 276 -4.23 0.23 8.09
N ARG A 277 -4.97 -0.06 9.16
CA ARG A 277 -5.80 -1.27 9.24
C ARG A 277 -6.90 -1.32 8.18
N TRP A 278 -7.51 -0.16 7.89
CA TRP A 278 -8.51 -0.06 6.83
C TRP A 278 -7.90 -0.37 5.47
N LEU A 279 -6.73 0.19 5.15
CA LEU A 279 -6.04 0.00 3.88
C LEU A 279 -5.70 -1.47 3.63
N LEU A 280 -5.01 -2.10 4.59
CA LEU A 280 -4.61 -3.50 4.45
C LEU A 280 -5.81 -4.43 4.25
N ARG A 281 -6.88 -4.25 5.04
CA ARG A 281 -8.11 -5.02 4.89
C ARG A 281 -8.76 -4.77 3.53
N SER A 282 -8.92 -3.52 3.14
CA SER A 282 -9.62 -3.15 1.90
C SER A 282 -8.87 -3.62 0.65
N LEU A 283 -7.53 -3.66 0.67
CA LEU A 283 -6.72 -4.25 -0.39
C LEU A 283 -6.95 -5.75 -0.53
N LYS A 284 -6.99 -6.50 0.59
CA LYS A 284 -7.29 -7.95 0.56
C LYS A 284 -8.70 -8.26 0.05
N GLU A 285 -9.67 -7.42 0.39
CA GLU A 285 -11.07 -7.59 0.01
C GLU A 285 -11.34 -7.18 -1.45
N SER A 286 -10.49 -6.35 -2.05
CA SER A 286 -10.66 -5.83 -3.41
C SER A 286 -10.68 -6.94 -4.46
N LYS A 287 -11.66 -6.86 -5.37
CA LYS A 287 -11.81 -7.76 -6.52
C LYS A 287 -11.58 -7.06 -7.86
N ALA A 288 -11.27 -5.76 -7.84
CA ALA A 288 -10.98 -5.03 -9.06
C ALA A 288 -9.66 -5.52 -9.68
N PRO A 289 -9.58 -5.70 -10.99
CA PRO A 289 -8.32 -6.04 -11.65
C PRO A 289 -7.25 -4.98 -11.43
N PHE A 290 -7.62 -3.69 -11.34
CA PHE A 290 -6.67 -2.61 -11.08
C PHE A 290 -6.99 -1.88 -9.78
N LYS A 291 -5.96 -1.67 -8.95
CA LYS A 291 -6.02 -1.02 -7.63
C LYS A 291 -5.05 0.15 -7.59
N VAL A 292 -5.58 1.37 -7.60
CA VAL A 292 -4.78 2.59 -7.59
C VAL A 292 -4.62 3.07 -6.15
N LEU A 293 -3.41 3.01 -5.60
CA LEU A 293 -3.08 3.63 -4.31
C LEU A 293 -2.72 5.08 -4.56
N SER A 294 -3.59 5.99 -4.19
CA SER A 294 -3.47 7.41 -4.52
C SER A 294 -3.47 8.30 -3.29
N MET A 295 -2.59 9.29 -3.28
CA MET A 295 -2.55 10.35 -2.27
C MET A 295 -2.15 11.69 -2.90
N GLY A 296 -2.28 12.80 -2.15
CA GLY A 296 -1.82 14.11 -2.59
C GLY A 296 -0.29 14.19 -2.70
N ALA A 297 0.42 13.61 -1.75
CA ALA A 297 1.89 13.54 -1.68
C ALA A 297 2.49 12.51 -2.66
N ILE A 298 3.83 12.38 -2.69
CA ILE A 298 4.54 11.41 -3.52
C ILE A 298 5.07 10.22 -2.70
N TRP A 299 5.31 9.08 -3.39
CA TRP A 299 5.83 7.85 -2.80
C TRP A 299 7.36 7.85 -2.63
N GLN A 300 8.08 8.72 -3.32
CA GLN A 300 9.53 8.80 -3.34
C GLN A 300 10.04 9.98 -2.52
N ASP A 301 11.38 10.11 -2.48
CA ASP A 301 12.12 11.21 -1.87
C ASP A 301 12.08 12.46 -2.76
N LYS A 302 11.59 13.57 -2.24
CA LYS A 302 11.71 14.91 -2.86
C LYS A 302 13.16 15.39 -2.94
N LYS A 303 14.08 14.77 -2.18
CA LYS A 303 15.48 15.17 -2.02
C LYS A 303 15.66 16.63 -1.59
N ASN A 304 14.79 17.09 -0.74
CA ASN A 304 14.85 18.38 -0.07
C ASN A 304 14.76 18.20 1.45
N THR A 305 14.49 19.25 2.20
CA THR A 305 14.38 19.21 3.68
C THR A 305 12.95 19.03 4.17
N GLU A 306 11.99 18.90 3.29
CA GLU A 306 10.59 18.66 3.63
C GLU A 306 10.37 17.22 4.10
N THR A 307 9.36 17.01 4.91
CA THR A 307 9.08 15.73 5.57
C THR A 307 7.66 15.24 5.24
N ASP A 308 7.20 15.55 4.06
CA ASP A 308 5.82 15.34 3.61
C ASP A 308 5.69 14.41 2.40
N ASP A 309 6.70 13.58 2.19
CA ASP A 309 6.72 12.46 1.24
C ASP A 309 6.77 11.10 1.94
N MET A 310 6.51 10.03 1.21
CA MET A 310 6.56 8.67 1.77
C MET A 310 7.98 8.12 1.95
N PHE A 311 9.01 8.83 1.49
CA PHE A 311 10.38 8.49 1.85
C PHE A 311 10.66 8.84 3.31
N THR A 312 10.10 9.92 3.82
CA THR A 312 10.14 10.26 5.25
C THR A 312 9.53 9.16 6.12
N TYR A 313 8.53 8.45 5.61
CA TYR A 313 7.85 7.34 6.28
C TYR A 313 8.14 6.00 5.59
N TRP A 314 9.38 5.81 5.13
CA TRP A 314 9.80 4.64 4.35
C TRP A 314 9.44 3.31 5.02
N TYR A 315 9.46 3.22 6.35
CA TYR A 315 9.08 2.03 7.11
C TYR A 315 7.60 1.65 6.91
N GLU A 316 6.67 2.61 6.81
CA GLU A 316 5.26 2.34 6.49
C GLU A 316 5.10 2.01 5.00
N ARG A 317 5.75 2.76 4.12
CA ARG A 317 5.73 2.50 2.68
C ARG A 317 6.23 1.09 2.35
N ASP A 318 7.40 0.73 2.87
CA ASP A 318 8.02 -0.56 2.58
C ASP A 318 7.23 -1.72 3.19
N ALA A 319 6.68 -1.55 4.40
CA ALA A 319 5.79 -2.55 5.00
C ALA A 319 4.48 -2.74 4.21
N LEU A 320 3.95 -1.67 3.60
CA LEU A 320 2.79 -1.78 2.70
C LEU A 320 3.13 -2.58 1.44
N PHE A 321 4.28 -2.31 0.82
CA PHE A 321 4.72 -3.03 -0.36
C PHE A 321 5.03 -4.51 -0.04
N ASP A 322 5.67 -4.78 1.09
CA ASP A 322 5.90 -6.14 1.58
C ASP A 322 4.58 -6.88 1.88
N PHE A 323 3.57 -6.17 2.36
CA PHE A 323 2.22 -6.73 2.54
C PHE A 323 1.58 -7.09 1.20
N ILE A 324 1.65 -6.22 0.19
CA ILE A 324 1.12 -6.47 -1.15
C ILE A 324 1.79 -7.72 -1.76
N GLU A 325 3.10 -7.82 -1.64
CA GLU A 325 3.84 -9.00 -2.11
C GLU A 325 3.43 -10.26 -1.36
N ARG A 326 3.44 -10.22 -0.03
CA ARG A 326 3.13 -11.36 0.83
C ARG A 326 1.72 -11.90 0.62
N GLU A 327 0.73 -11.01 0.57
CA GLU A 327 -0.68 -11.38 0.38
C GLU A 327 -1.03 -11.65 -1.09
N ARG A 328 -0.04 -11.53 -2.00
CA ARG A 328 -0.20 -11.73 -3.44
C ARG A 328 -1.33 -10.87 -4.04
N ILE A 329 -1.31 -9.58 -3.71
CA ILE A 329 -2.32 -8.64 -4.20
C ILE A 329 -1.92 -8.17 -5.59
N ASP A 330 -2.68 -8.60 -6.59
CA ASP A 330 -2.44 -8.26 -7.99
C ASP A 330 -2.99 -6.88 -8.36
N GLY A 331 -2.49 -6.32 -9.47
CA GLY A 331 -3.06 -5.14 -10.11
C GLY A 331 -2.84 -3.84 -9.37
N VAL A 332 -1.86 -3.73 -8.47
CA VAL A 332 -1.58 -2.50 -7.72
C VAL A 332 -0.71 -1.56 -8.55
N ILE A 333 -1.10 -0.28 -8.58
CA ILE A 333 -0.32 0.84 -9.12
C ILE A 333 -0.36 2.01 -8.14
N LEU A 334 0.62 2.90 -8.21
CA LEU A 334 0.74 4.09 -7.38
C LEU A 334 0.36 5.35 -8.14
N HIS A 335 -0.19 6.31 -7.41
CA HIS A 335 -0.42 7.67 -7.90
C HIS A 335 -0.06 8.68 -6.81
N GLY A 336 0.53 9.82 -7.22
CA GLY A 336 0.88 10.95 -6.35
C GLY A 336 0.73 12.30 -7.06
N GLY A 337 0.83 13.38 -6.26
CA GLY A 337 0.71 14.77 -6.73
C GLY A 337 1.85 15.69 -6.27
N ASP A 338 1.55 16.82 -5.65
CA ASP A 338 2.38 17.75 -4.87
C ASP A 338 3.50 18.48 -5.62
N ILE A 339 4.43 17.79 -6.24
CA ILE A 339 5.76 18.31 -6.62
C ILE A 339 5.80 19.23 -7.85
N HIS A 340 4.69 19.56 -8.47
CA HIS A 340 4.60 20.43 -9.65
C HIS A 340 5.46 19.96 -10.85
N VAL A 341 5.66 18.65 -10.96
CA VAL A 341 6.34 17.93 -12.03
C VAL A 341 5.58 16.64 -12.32
N ALA A 342 5.26 16.37 -13.58
CA ALA A 342 4.69 15.07 -13.94
C ALA A 342 5.82 14.05 -14.10
N ARG A 343 5.66 12.85 -13.53
CA ARG A 343 6.68 11.80 -13.56
C ARG A 343 6.04 10.44 -13.71
N TYR A 344 6.71 9.55 -14.40
CA TYR A 344 6.39 8.14 -14.46
C TYR A 344 7.61 7.33 -14.02
N LEU A 345 7.40 6.46 -13.02
CA LEU A 345 8.44 5.61 -12.47
C LEU A 345 7.99 4.14 -12.53
N VAL A 346 8.96 3.24 -12.63
CA VAL A 346 8.77 1.79 -12.52
C VAL A 346 9.74 1.26 -11.49
N HIS A 347 9.21 0.67 -10.42
CA HIS A 347 10.01 0.03 -9.36
C HIS A 347 10.08 -1.47 -9.67
N PRO A 348 11.23 -1.97 -10.18
CA PRO A 348 11.32 -3.34 -10.66
C PRO A 348 11.08 -4.34 -9.53
N ASP A 349 10.23 -5.33 -9.80
CA ASP A 349 9.91 -6.46 -8.92
C ASP A 349 9.58 -6.10 -7.45
N ARG A 350 9.07 -4.85 -7.22
CA ARG A 350 8.94 -4.31 -5.85
C ARG A 350 7.87 -5.02 -5.01
N VAL A 351 6.89 -5.61 -5.66
CA VAL A 351 5.76 -6.32 -5.01
C VAL A 351 5.54 -7.71 -5.63
N GLY A 352 6.62 -8.31 -6.18
CA GLY A 352 6.58 -9.56 -6.93
C GLY A 352 6.16 -9.36 -8.40
N TYR A 353 6.04 -8.10 -8.82
CA TYR A 353 5.93 -7.58 -10.19
C TYR A 353 6.38 -6.12 -10.19
N ASP A 354 6.56 -5.54 -11.37
CA ASP A 354 6.96 -4.14 -11.53
C ASP A 354 5.87 -3.20 -11.03
N LEU A 355 6.19 -2.38 -10.02
CA LEU A 355 5.24 -1.44 -9.43
C LEU A 355 5.33 -0.09 -10.15
N HIS A 356 4.29 0.24 -10.91
CA HIS A 356 4.17 1.48 -11.66
C HIS A 356 3.69 2.63 -10.77
N ASP A 357 4.30 3.81 -10.93
CA ASP A 357 4.00 5.00 -10.14
C ASP A 357 3.84 6.23 -11.04
N PHE A 358 2.65 6.83 -10.98
CA PHE A 358 2.25 7.96 -11.79
C PHE A 358 2.12 9.21 -10.94
N ILE A 359 3.07 10.13 -11.01
CA ILE A 359 2.98 11.43 -10.36
C ILE A 359 2.38 12.42 -11.34
N MET A 360 1.23 13.00 -10.96
CA MET A 360 0.49 13.92 -11.80
C MET A 360 0.32 15.28 -11.11
N SER A 361 1.15 16.24 -11.50
CA SER A 361 1.21 17.61 -11.01
C SER A 361 1.99 18.46 -12.02
N PRO A 362 1.66 19.77 -12.25
CA PRO A 362 0.52 20.50 -11.71
C PRO A 362 -0.62 20.69 -12.74
N GLY A 363 -1.84 20.85 -12.25
CA GLY A 363 -3.00 21.25 -13.04
C GLY A 363 -2.99 22.74 -13.41
N HIS A 364 -2.23 23.58 -12.71
CA HIS A 364 -2.00 24.99 -13.01
C HIS A 364 -0.65 25.24 -13.72
N ASN A 365 -0.32 26.51 -13.99
CA ASN A 365 0.92 26.90 -14.69
C ASN A 365 2.17 27.00 -13.80
N ARG A 366 2.07 26.86 -12.48
CA ARG A 366 3.24 26.93 -11.60
C ARG A 366 4.00 25.61 -11.65
N ILE A 367 5.27 25.66 -12.01
CA ILE A 367 6.18 24.51 -12.07
C ILE A 367 7.31 24.71 -11.07
N ILE A 368 7.87 23.59 -10.56
CA ILE A 368 9.03 23.61 -9.65
C ILE A 368 10.13 22.72 -10.25
N PRO A 369 10.95 23.25 -11.18
CA PRO A 369 11.95 22.43 -11.87
C PRO A 369 12.99 21.78 -10.95
N SER A 370 13.22 22.35 -9.76
CA SER A 370 14.14 21.77 -8.75
C SER A 370 13.64 20.48 -8.13
N LEU A 371 12.35 20.14 -8.28
CA LEU A 371 11.77 18.87 -7.83
C LEU A 371 11.75 17.78 -8.92
N ASP A 372 12.25 18.07 -10.13
CA ASP A 372 12.57 17.03 -11.11
C ASP A 372 13.91 16.37 -10.77
N VAL A 373 13.94 15.69 -9.64
CA VAL A 373 15.17 15.06 -9.13
C VAL A 373 15.35 13.65 -9.70
N TYR A 374 16.61 13.25 -9.84
CA TYR A 374 16.93 11.89 -10.31
C TYR A 374 16.41 10.81 -9.33
N HIS A 375 15.80 9.77 -9.90
CA HIS A 375 15.45 8.53 -9.20
C HIS A 375 15.83 7.33 -10.10
N PRO A 376 16.38 6.22 -9.57
CA PRO A 376 16.78 5.06 -10.37
C PRO A 376 15.61 4.41 -11.13
N SER A 377 14.40 4.52 -10.62
CA SER A 377 13.15 4.01 -11.25
C SER A 377 12.50 5.00 -12.23
N LEU A 378 13.10 6.18 -12.47
CA LEU A 378 12.48 7.21 -13.32
C LEU A 378 12.56 6.82 -14.79
N GLU A 379 11.40 6.62 -15.42
CA GLU A 379 11.27 6.33 -16.85
C GLU A 379 10.98 7.58 -17.69
N TRP A 380 10.30 8.56 -17.12
CA TRP A 380 9.91 9.78 -17.82
C TRP A 380 9.53 10.89 -16.84
N SER A 381 9.83 12.15 -17.20
CA SER A 381 9.35 13.34 -16.50
C SER A 381 9.04 14.48 -17.47
N LEU A 382 8.18 15.42 -17.02
CA LEU A 382 7.83 16.63 -17.76
C LEU A 382 7.60 17.80 -16.78
N VAL A 383 8.39 18.85 -16.96
CA VAL A 383 8.35 20.08 -16.17
C VAL A 383 7.56 21.14 -16.95
N GLU A 384 6.27 20.90 -17.12
CA GLU A 384 5.33 21.84 -17.76
C GLU A 384 4.05 21.89 -16.92
N GLY A 385 3.31 23.03 -17.01
CA GLY A 385 2.04 23.21 -16.30
C GLY A 385 0.83 22.70 -17.07
N GLN A 386 -0.36 22.88 -16.46
CA GLN A 386 -1.67 22.53 -17.03
C GLN A 386 -1.77 21.06 -17.47
N GLN A 387 -1.31 20.17 -16.63
CA GLN A 387 -1.35 18.73 -16.89
C GLN A 387 -2.47 18.03 -16.11
N PHE A 388 -2.92 16.91 -16.63
CA PHE A 388 -3.76 15.95 -15.93
C PHE A 388 -3.49 14.52 -16.46
N LEU A 389 -3.85 13.53 -15.69
CA LEU A 389 -3.70 12.12 -16.02
C LEU A 389 -5.07 11.51 -16.30
N THR A 390 -5.20 10.70 -17.34
CA THR A 390 -6.34 9.78 -17.46
C THR A 390 -5.89 8.35 -17.23
N LEU A 391 -6.63 7.62 -16.40
CA LEU A 391 -6.50 6.18 -16.22
C LEU A 391 -7.74 5.52 -16.85
N GLU A 392 -7.52 4.72 -17.87
CA GLU A 392 -8.56 3.97 -18.56
C GLU A 392 -8.34 2.47 -18.29
N ALA A 393 -9.27 1.84 -17.60
CA ALA A 393 -9.28 0.39 -17.38
C ALA A 393 -10.23 -0.28 -18.36
N ASP A 394 -9.70 -1.19 -19.18
CA ASP A 394 -10.47 -1.96 -20.17
C ASP A 394 -10.45 -3.46 -19.81
N PRO A 395 -11.50 -3.95 -19.16
CA PRO A 395 -11.64 -5.36 -18.80
C PRO A 395 -12.25 -6.22 -19.92
N THR A 396 -12.56 -5.65 -21.09
CA THR A 396 -13.23 -6.36 -22.20
C THR A 396 -12.26 -7.19 -23.02
N LEU A 397 -10.95 -6.97 -22.83
CA LEU A 397 -9.89 -7.71 -23.50
C LEU A 397 -9.61 -9.03 -22.77
N ASP A 398 -9.10 -10.05 -23.48
CA ASP A 398 -8.69 -11.34 -22.91
C ASP A 398 -7.69 -11.16 -21.77
N ASP A 399 -6.77 -10.20 -21.90
CA ASP A 399 -5.90 -9.71 -20.84
C ASP A 399 -6.27 -8.25 -20.59
N PRO A 400 -6.97 -7.94 -19.48
CA PRO A 400 -7.38 -6.57 -19.14
C PRO A 400 -6.22 -5.58 -19.17
N THR A 401 -6.48 -4.36 -19.62
CA THR A 401 -5.43 -3.32 -19.68
C THR A 401 -5.79 -2.09 -18.86
N LEU A 402 -4.75 -1.46 -18.31
CA LEU A 402 -4.81 -0.09 -17.79
C LEU A 402 -3.99 0.81 -18.72
N THR A 403 -4.61 1.85 -19.26
CA THR A 403 -3.93 2.87 -20.06
C THR A 403 -3.84 4.16 -19.27
N ALA A 404 -2.64 4.55 -18.87
CA ALA A 404 -2.32 5.84 -18.27
C ALA A 404 -1.87 6.83 -19.34
N THR A 405 -2.50 8.02 -19.39
CA THR A 405 -2.17 9.04 -20.40
C THR A 405 -2.02 10.41 -19.75
N TYR A 406 -0.81 10.98 -19.81
CA TYR A 406 -0.54 12.36 -19.42
C TYR A 406 -0.96 13.31 -20.54
N ARG A 407 -1.80 14.28 -20.20
CA ARG A 407 -2.47 15.17 -21.12
C ARG A 407 -2.29 16.63 -20.74
N GLN A 408 -2.40 17.50 -21.76
CA GLN A 408 -2.50 18.94 -21.62
C GLN A 408 -3.66 19.48 -22.48
N PRO A 409 -4.08 20.75 -22.25
CA PRO A 409 -5.07 21.42 -23.11
C PRO A 409 -4.75 21.34 -24.60
N GLY A 410 -5.80 21.38 -25.43
CA GLY A 410 -5.67 21.29 -26.88
C GLY A 410 -5.48 19.86 -27.41
N GLY A 411 -5.78 18.84 -26.61
CA GLY A 411 -5.67 17.43 -26.99
C GLY A 411 -4.23 16.91 -26.99
N LYS A 412 -3.26 17.67 -26.44
CA LYS A 412 -1.85 17.25 -26.40
C LYS A 412 -1.68 16.06 -25.47
N VAL A 413 -1.08 14.99 -25.99
CA VAL A 413 -0.66 13.79 -25.26
C VAL A 413 0.84 13.83 -25.08
N ASN A 414 1.31 13.83 -23.84
CA ASN A 414 2.74 13.91 -23.52
C ASN A 414 3.38 12.53 -23.34
N LYS A 415 2.66 11.62 -22.68
CA LYS A 415 3.09 10.23 -22.44
C LYS A 415 1.86 9.33 -22.37
N ARG A 416 1.97 8.15 -22.95
CA ARG A 416 0.98 7.07 -22.82
C ARG A 416 1.70 5.81 -22.40
N VAL A 417 1.16 5.13 -21.38
CA VAL A 417 1.64 3.85 -20.87
C VAL A 417 0.46 2.88 -20.90
N VAL A 418 0.65 1.71 -21.45
CA VAL A 418 -0.34 0.63 -21.44
C VAL A 418 0.25 -0.51 -20.63
N ILE A 419 -0.47 -0.97 -19.62
CA ILE A 419 -0.07 -2.04 -18.71
C ILE A 419 -1.13 -3.13 -18.81
N LYS A 420 -0.72 -4.35 -19.05
CA LYS A 420 -1.60 -5.52 -19.02
C LYS A 420 -1.77 -6.02 -17.60
N HIS A 421 -2.94 -6.55 -17.27
CA HIS A 421 -3.17 -7.12 -15.94
C HIS A 421 -2.20 -8.26 -15.64
N SER A 422 -1.87 -9.09 -16.63
CA SER A 422 -0.87 -10.18 -16.49
C SER A 422 0.53 -9.69 -16.08
N GLU A 423 0.89 -8.43 -16.38
CA GLU A 423 2.15 -7.80 -15.98
C GLU A 423 2.13 -7.36 -14.50
N LEU A 424 0.95 -7.27 -13.89
CA LEU A 424 0.71 -6.90 -12.49
C LEU A 424 0.29 -8.08 -11.62
N VAL A 425 0.57 -9.29 -12.07
CA VAL A 425 0.26 -10.54 -11.34
C VAL A 425 1.57 -11.19 -10.94
N GLN A 426 1.66 -11.55 -9.68
CA GLN A 426 2.82 -12.31 -9.22
C GLN A 426 2.84 -13.68 -9.91
N PRO A 427 3.96 -14.10 -10.51
CA PRO A 427 4.06 -15.40 -11.14
C PRO A 427 3.65 -16.52 -10.17
N GLU A 428 2.97 -17.54 -10.69
CA GLU A 428 2.67 -18.72 -9.90
C GLU A 428 3.98 -19.25 -9.31
N ARG A 429 4.11 -19.15 -8.00
CA ARG A 429 5.23 -19.81 -7.32
C ARG A 429 4.95 -21.30 -7.35
N ILE A 430 5.67 -22.02 -8.18
CA ILE A 430 5.65 -23.50 -8.23
C ILE A 430 6.08 -24.09 -6.88
N SER A 431 6.70 -23.28 -6.02
CA SER A 431 7.05 -23.60 -4.65
C SER A 431 7.09 -22.32 -3.81
N PRO A 432 6.67 -22.33 -2.53
CA PRO A 432 6.82 -21.20 -1.62
C PRO A 432 8.28 -21.00 -1.19
N LEU A 433 9.20 -21.01 -2.17
CA LEU A 433 10.63 -20.76 -2.00
C LEU A 433 10.82 -19.34 -1.46
N ARG A 434 11.47 -19.22 -0.30
CA ARG A 434 11.73 -17.92 0.35
C ARG A 434 13.18 -17.51 0.28
N ALA A 435 14.10 -18.45 0.33
CA ALA A 435 15.52 -18.16 0.30
C ALA A 435 16.30 -19.31 -0.35
N SER A 436 17.36 -18.96 -1.08
CA SER A 436 18.25 -19.95 -1.70
C SER A 436 19.65 -19.38 -1.84
N TRP A 437 20.64 -20.03 -1.22
CA TRP A 437 22.06 -19.71 -1.32
C TRP A 437 22.78 -20.93 -1.91
N SER A 438 23.18 -20.82 -3.19
CA SER A 438 23.85 -21.92 -3.89
C SER A 438 25.34 -22.04 -3.54
N PHE A 439 25.93 -20.98 -3.02
CA PHE A 439 27.38 -20.87 -2.76
C PHE A 439 28.30 -21.22 -3.95
N ASP A 440 27.75 -21.21 -5.17
CA ASP A 440 28.54 -21.51 -6.38
C ASP A 440 29.63 -20.46 -6.62
N LYS A 441 29.32 -19.18 -6.35
CA LYS A 441 30.23 -18.05 -6.65
C LYS A 441 30.38 -17.08 -5.46
N ASP A 442 29.30 -16.82 -4.74
CA ASP A 442 29.23 -15.81 -3.70
C ASP A 442 28.18 -16.18 -2.63
N LEU A 443 27.87 -15.24 -1.75
CA LEU A 443 26.91 -15.38 -0.65
C LEU A 443 25.55 -14.76 -0.96
N SER A 444 25.28 -14.43 -2.24
CA SER A 444 24.02 -13.83 -2.66
C SER A 444 22.87 -14.83 -2.58
N ASN A 445 21.69 -14.28 -2.28
CA ASN A 445 20.44 -15.02 -2.30
C ASN A 445 19.83 -14.97 -3.71
N SER A 446 19.51 -16.13 -4.26
CA SER A 446 18.93 -16.25 -5.62
C SER A 446 17.40 -16.36 -5.62
N SER A 447 16.74 -16.19 -4.47
CA SER A 447 15.26 -16.15 -4.41
C SER A 447 14.71 -14.77 -4.77
N ALA A 448 13.39 -14.69 -4.93
CA ALA A 448 12.69 -13.43 -5.19
C ALA A 448 12.86 -12.34 -4.10
N LEU A 449 13.34 -12.69 -2.90
CA LEU A 449 13.66 -11.72 -1.84
C LEU A 449 15.00 -10.99 -2.08
N GLY A 450 15.81 -11.45 -3.05
CA GLY A 450 16.99 -10.77 -3.58
C GLY A 450 18.04 -10.39 -2.52
N GLU A 451 18.74 -9.28 -2.76
CA GLU A 451 19.84 -8.75 -1.93
C GLU A 451 19.49 -8.53 -0.45
N ARG A 452 18.21 -8.45 -0.11
CA ARG A 452 17.73 -8.32 1.28
C ARG A 452 18.17 -9.50 2.15
N LEU A 453 18.40 -10.66 1.54
CA LEU A 453 18.83 -11.90 2.21
C LEU A 453 20.27 -12.29 1.86
N ASP A 454 21.04 -11.41 1.23
CA ASP A 454 22.45 -11.69 0.98
C ASP A 454 23.16 -11.93 2.31
N ALA A 455 23.90 -13.03 2.32
CA ALA A 455 24.57 -13.47 3.52
C ALA A 455 25.95 -12.83 3.69
N THR A 456 26.38 -12.65 4.92
CA THR A 456 27.67 -12.05 5.26
C THR A 456 28.61 -13.06 5.91
N ALA A 457 29.81 -13.22 5.36
CA ALA A 457 30.84 -14.08 5.92
C ALA A 457 31.49 -13.44 7.16
N HIS A 458 31.75 -14.29 8.17
CA HIS A 458 32.45 -13.91 9.39
C HIS A 458 33.69 -14.77 9.59
N ASN A 459 34.73 -14.15 10.17
CA ASN A 459 35.99 -14.77 10.55
C ASN A 459 36.73 -15.49 9.39
N GLY A 460 36.54 -14.99 8.15
CA GLY A 460 37.20 -15.54 6.97
C GLY A 460 36.49 -16.75 6.36
N ALA A 461 35.22 -16.99 6.65
CA ALA A 461 34.40 -17.96 5.90
C ALA A 461 34.44 -17.62 4.40
N SER A 462 34.58 -18.61 3.53
CA SER A 462 34.81 -18.39 2.10
C SER A 462 34.19 -19.48 1.23
N ILE A 463 34.04 -19.18 -0.06
CA ILE A 463 33.56 -20.14 -1.05
C ILE A 463 34.75 -20.90 -1.63
N VAL A 464 34.70 -22.22 -1.61
CA VAL A 464 35.74 -23.11 -2.16
C VAL A 464 35.07 -24.25 -2.94
N GLY A 465 35.39 -24.32 -4.23
CA GLY A 465 34.87 -25.39 -5.09
C GLY A 465 33.35 -25.43 -5.22
N GLY A 466 32.71 -24.25 -5.21
CA GLY A 466 31.25 -24.11 -5.31
C GLY A 466 30.52 -24.54 -4.04
N ALA A 467 31.11 -24.32 -2.86
CA ALA A 467 30.48 -24.55 -1.56
C ALA A 467 31.06 -23.63 -0.49
N LEU A 468 30.31 -23.35 0.54
CA LEU A 468 30.73 -22.55 1.70
C LEU A 468 31.71 -23.39 2.55
N ARG A 469 32.97 -22.97 2.62
CA ARG A 469 34.00 -23.55 3.48
C ARG A 469 34.02 -22.90 4.85
N LEU A 470 33.95 -23.68 5.89
CA LEU A 470 33.96 -23.27 7.28
C LEU A 470 35.07 -24.03 8.05
N ASP A 471 35.91 -23.27 8.75
CA ASP A 471 36.91 -23.75 9.68
C ASP A 471 36.47 -23.46 11.12
N ARG A 472 36.19 -24.49 11.87
CA ARG A 472 35.74 -24.40 13.23
C ARG A 472 36.78 -23.78 14.17
N SER A 473 38.07 -24.02 13.93
CA SER A 473 39.16 -23.47 14.76
C SER A 473 39.21 -21.93 14.68
N GLN A 474 38.76 -21.39 13.57
CA GLN A 474 38.66 -19.95 13.33
C GLN A 474 37.28 -19.39 13.69
N GLN A 475 36.36 -20.20 14.19
CA GLN A 475 34.98 -19.82 14.51
C GLN A 475 34.25 -19.20 13.31
N GLN A 476 34.47 -19.72 12.11
CA GLN A 476 33.87 -19.23 10.87
C GLN A 476 32.38 -19.56 10.80
N PHE A 477 31.61 -18.63 10.28
CA PHE A 477 30.17 -18.78 10.02
C PHE A 477 29.70 -17.75 9.00
N VAL A 478 28.45 -17.90 8.54
CA VAL A 478 27.78 -16.95 7.68
C VAL A 478 26.47 -16.49 8.34
N ASN A 479 26.18 -15.21 8.28
CA ASN A 479 24.99 -14.60 8.84
C ASN A 479 24.04 -14.13 7.74
N VAL A 480 22.79 -14.59 7.78
CA VAL A 480 21.66 -14.06 7.03
C VAL A 480 20.93 -13.07 7.94
N PRO A 481 20.94 -11.76 7.62
CA PRO A 481 20.61 -10.72 8.60
C PRO A 481 19.11 -10.57 8.87
N ARG A 482 18.23 -11.08 8.02
CA ARG A 482 16.79 -10.84 8.07
C ARG A 482 15.97 -12.11 7.96
N SER A 483 14.70 -12.04 8.37
CA SER A 483 13.72 -13.09 8.20
C SER A 483 13.40 -13.35 6.73
N PHE A 484 13.28 -14.62 6.38
CA PHE A 484 12.68 -15.10 5.14
C PHE A 484 11.33 -15.81 5.38
N LEU A 485 10.88 -15.89 6.63
CA LEU A 485 9.57 -16.40 7.01
C LEU A 485 8.67 -15.25 7.45
N ASP A 486 7.40 -15.35 7.10
CA ASP A 486 6.40 -14.43 7.64
C ASP A 486 6.09 -14.75 9.10
N ASP A 487 5.71 -13.76 9.88
CA ASP A 487 5.28 -13.92 11.25
C ASP A 487 4.08 -14.89 11.34
N ASN A 488 4.13 -15.75 12.35
CA ASN A 488 3.12 -16.79 12.59
C ASN A 488 3.00 -17.83 11.45
N SER A 489 4.10 -18.14 10.78
CA SER A 489 4.13 -19.20 9.77
C SER A 489 3.65 -20.53 10.34
N ALA A 490 2.61 -21.12 9.74
CA ALA A 490 2.07 -22.42 10.12
C ALA A 490 2.95 -23.58 9.66
N GLY A 491 3.83 -23.36 8.67
CA GLY A 491 4.73 -24.39 8.18
C GLY A 491 5.89 -23.80 7.39
N HIS A 492 7.05 -24.44 7.53
CA HIS A 492 8.24 -24.12 6.75
C HIS A 492 9.18 -25.32 6.61
N SER A 493 10.12 -25.22 5.68
CA SER A 493 11.14 -26.22 5.45
C SER A 493 12.49 -25.58 5.17
N ILE A 494 13.57 -26.20 5.62
CA ILE A 494 14.94 -25.77 5.32
C ILE A 494 15.74 -27.00 4.88
N SER A 495 16.43 -26.86 3.74
CA SER A 495 17.28 -27.90 3.15
C SER A 495 18.72 -27.39 3.07
N CYS A 496 19.68 -28.29 3.20
CA CYS A 496 21.09 -28.04 2.93
C CYS A 496 21.84 -29.31 2.58
N TRP A 497 22.96 -29.17 1.89
CA TRP A 497 23.98 -30.20 1.75
C TRP A 497 25.14 -29.91 2.71
N ILE A 498 25.63 -30.93 3.39
CA ILE A 498 26.77 -30.83 4.29
C ILE A 498 27.85 -31.87 3.94
N ASN A 499 29.12 -31.49 4.11
CA ASN A 499 30.27 -32.41 4.08
C ASN A 499 31.21 -32.04 5.24
N PRO A 500 30.97 -32.57 6.45
CA PRO A 500 31.80 -32.25 7.60
C PRO A 500 33.18 -32.94 7.47
N THR A 501 34.25 -32.16 7.67
CA THR A 501 35.63 -32.64 7.75
C THR A 501 35.97 -33.21 9.12
N SER A 502 35.25 -32.80 10.15
CA SER A 502 35.31 -33.38 11.48
C SER A 502 33.92 -33.49 12.10
N LEU A 503 33.75 -34.46 12.98
CA LEU A 503 32.52 -34.67 13.73
C LEU A 503 32.77 -34.55 15.23
N PRO A 504 31.77 -34.20 16.05
CA PRO A 504 31.87 -34.18 17.51
C PRO A 504 32.41 -35.52 18.04
N ALA A 505 33.40 -35.45 18.93
CA ALA A 505 34.03 -36.63 19.49
C ALA A 505 33.05 -37.47 20.34
N HIS A 506 33.12 -38.77 20.24
CA HIS A 506 32.32 -39.66 21.08
C HIS A 506 32.59 -39.41 22.57
N GLY A 507 31.53 -39.39 23.39
CA GLY A 507 31.60 -39.09 24.82
C GLY A 507 31.79 -37.63 25.19
N SER A 508 31.99 -36.73 24.22
CA SER A 508 32.06 -35.28 24.46
C SER A 508 30.66 -34.66 24.63
N LYS A 509 30.61 -33.40 25.07
CA LYS A 509 29.40 -32.55 25.05
C LYS A 509 29.42 -31.59 23.89
N ASP A 510 30.28 -31.83 22.93
CA ASP A 510 30.48 -30.96 21.80
C ASP A 510 29.32 -31.02 20.79
N ARG A 511 29.11 -29.97 20.02
CA ARG A 511 28.07 -29.83 19.00
C ARG A 511 28.59 -29.01 17.84
N HIS A 512 28.29 -29.41 16.62
CA HIS A 512 28.58 -28.62 15.42
C HIS A 512 27.28 -28.15 14.82
N PHE A 513 27.00 -26.84 14.92
CA PHE A 513 25.76 -26.27 14.40
C PHE A 513 25.84 -26.14 12.88
N ILE A 514 24.88 -26.71 12.18
CA ILE A 514 24.71 -26.58 10.74
C ILE A 514 24.04 -25.27 10.46
N PHE A 515 22.95 -24.96 11.17
CA PHE A 515 22.35 -23.66 11.18
C PHE A 515 21.59 -23.40 12.49
N GLU A 516 21.38 -22.12 12.79
CA GLU A 516 20.59 -21.66 13.92
C GLU A 516 19.90 -20.33 13.59
N SER A 517 18.62 -20.20 13.97
CA SER A 517 17.88 -18.95 13.80
C SER A 517 18.36 -17.84 14.74
N THR A 518 18.23 -16.60 14.29
CA THR A 518 18.52 -15.40 15.08
C THR A 518 17.23 -14.59 15.32
N ALA A 519 17.30 -13.59 16.20
CA ALA A 519 16.25 -12.59 16.38
C ALA A 519 16.66 -11.32 15.65
N GLU A 520 15.85 -10.85 14.73
CA GLU A 520 16.11 -9.59 14.04
C GLU A 520 16.07 -8.41 15.03
N GLY A 521 17.19 -7.66 15.11
CA GLY A 521 17.30 -6.47 15.95
C GLY A 521 17.13 -6.67 17.45
N LYS A 522 17.01 -7.92 17.94
CA LYS A 522 16.82 -8.23 19.37
C LYS A 522 17.99 -9.04 19.91
N PRO A 523 18.45 -8.81 21.14
CA PRO A 523 19.42 -9.66 21.78
C PRO A 523 18.85 -11.08 21.97
N ASP A 524 19.71 -12.09 21.89
CA ASP A 524 19.42 -13.52 21.98
C ASP A 524 18.34 -13.94 23.01
N PRO A 525 18.35 -13.45 24.27
CA PRO A 525 17.34 -13.80 25.26
C PRO A 525 15.90 -13.34 24.94
N GLN A 526 15.70 -12.54 23.89
CA GLN A 526 14.39 -11.97 23.53
C GLN A 526 13.83 -12.53 22.22
N ALA A 527 14.54 -13.50 21.60
CA ALA A 527 14.03 -14.18 20.43
C ALA A 527 12.78 -14.99 20.78
N ALA A 528 11.66 -14.69 20.14
CA ALA A 528 10.43 -15.44 20.35
C ALA A 528 10.44 -16.80 19.66
N TYR A 529 11.23 -16.95 18.60
CA TYR A 529 11.41 -18.21 17.88
C TYR A 529 12.88 -18.64 17.85
N HIS A 530 13.10 -19.93 18.08
CA HIS A 530 14.40 -20.57 17.96
C HIS A 530 14.27 -21.87 17.16
N LEU A 531 15.09 -22.02 16.15
CA LEU A 531 15.26 -23.24 15.36
C LEU A 531 16.74 -23.54 15.25
N SER A 532 17.17 -24.77 15.52
CA SER A 532 18.56 -25.21 15.27
C SER A 532 18.64 -26.61 14.73
N LEU A 533 19.60 -26.82 13.84
CA LEU A 533 20.04 -28.12 13.36
C LEU A 533 21.53 -28.32 13.65
N GLU A 534 21.88 -29.40 14.32
CA GLU A 534 23.23 -29.62 14.81
C GLU A 534 23.66 -31.10 14.72
N LEU A 535 24.96 -31.32 14.60
CA LEU A 535 25.59 -32.62 14.81
C LEU A 535 26.04 -32.73 16.27
N SER A 536 25.79 -33.88 16.89
CA SER A 536 26.20 -34.16 18.27
C SER A 536 26.62 -35.63 18.46
N PRO A 537 27.40 -35.94 19.51
CA PRO A 537 27.86 -37.33 19.75
C PRO A 537 26.67 -38.26 19.99
N ALA A 538 26.74 -39.46 19.42
CA ALA A 538 25.86 -40.59 19.79
C ALA A 538 26.41 -41.38 20.98
N GLY A 539 25.54 -42.17 21.61
CA GLY A 539 25.98 -43.16 22.63
C GLY A 539 26.83 -44.30 22.05
N ASN A 540 26.69 -44.58 20.75
CA ASN A 540 27.53 -45.51 19.99
C ASN A 540 28.65 -44.73 19.28
N PRO A 541 29.94 -45.10 19.40
CA PRO A 541 31.06 -44.41 18.75
C PRO A 541 31.01 -44.44 17.22
N GLU A 542 30.36 -45.43 16.62
CA GLU A 542 30.20 -45.56 15.17
C GLU A 542 29.05 -44.72 14.60
N GLU A 543 28.32 -43.98 15.45
CA GLU A 543 27.18 -43.17 15.07
C GLU A 543 27.40 -41.72 15.37
N ILE A 544 26.68 -40.88 14.64
CA ILE A 544 26.49 -39.44 14.88
C ILE A 544 25.01 -39.13 15.00
N VAL A 545 24.67 -38.18 15.82
CA VAL A 545 23.30 -37.68 15.98
C VAL A 545 23.11 -36.41 15.18
N VAL A 546 22.07 -36.35 14.35
CA VAL A 546 21.47 -35.15 13.81
C VAL A 546 20.34 -34.73 14.77
N ARG A 547 20.48 -33.56 15.39
CA ARG A 547 19.49 -33.04 16.34
C ARG A 547 18.79 -31.82 15.76
N LEU A 548 17.46 -31.85 15.79
CA LEU A 548 16.59 -30.73 15.48
C LEU A 548 15.93 -30.23 16.76
N HIS A 549 15.96 -28.93 16.97
CA HIS A 549 15.29 -28.27 18.10
C HIS A 549 14.55 -27.01 17.65
N THR A 550 13.31 -26.82 18.15
CA THR A 550 12.54 -25.62 17.97
C THR A 550 11.83 -25.23 19.27
N ILE A 551 11.66 -23.94 19.49
CA ILE A 551 10.83 -23.35 20.53
C ILE A 551 10.28 -22.01 20.07
N THR A 552 8.98 -21.80 20.24
CA THR A 552 8.31 -20.50 20.08
C THR A 552 7.84 -20.04 21.45
N LEU A 553 8.17 -18.82 21.84
CA LEU A 553 7.74 -18.19 23.09
C LEU A 553 6.53 -17.28 22.88
N LYS A 554 5.72 -17.12 23.93
CA LYS A 554 4.67 -16.08 23.93
C LYS A 554 5.30 -14.69 23.84
N PRO A 555 4.71 -13.75 23.07
CA PRO A 555 5.14 -12.36 23.06
C PRO A 555 5.27 -11.79 24.48
N GLY A 556 6.39 -11.15 24.81
CA GLY A 556 6.65 -10.60 26.14
C GLY A 556 7.10 -11.62 27.19
N GLY A 557 7.25 -12.89 26.85
CA GLY A 557 7.80 -13.92 27.74
C GLY A 557 9.28 -13.70 28.02
N SER A 558 9.72 -13.92 29.27
CA SER A 558 11.13 -13.88 29.67
C SER A 558 11.75 -15.28 29.52
N GLN A 559 12.96 -15.37 28.98
CA GLN A 559 13.70 -16.66 28.94
C GLN A 559 13.99 -17.25 30.33
N LYS A 560 13.93 -16.44 31.39
CA LYS A 560 14.06 -16.95 32.78
C LYS A 560 12.84 -17.75 33.23
N ALA A 561 11.68 -17.57 32.59
CA ALA A 561 10.48 -18.36 32.79
C ALA A 561 9.70 -18.47 31.46
N PRO A 562 10.20 -19.22 30.47
CA PRO A 562 9.59 -19.30 29.16
C PRO A 562 8.24 -20.03 29.25
N THR A 563 7.19 -19.40 28.68
CA THR A 563 5.94 -20.11 28.39
C THR A 563 5.93 -20.40 26.89
N PRO A 564 6.24 -21.61 26.45
CA PRO A 564 6.30 -21.93 25.03
C PRO A 564 4.91 -21.94 24.40
N LEU A 565 4.80 -21.36 23.18
CA LEU A 565 3.66 -21.53 22.29
C LEU A 565 3.79 -22.80 21.45
N ALA A 566 5.04 -23.14 21.07
CA ALA A 566 5.37 -24.38 20.41
C ALA A 566 6.74 -24.85 20.88
N GLN A 567 6.92 -26.13 21.05
CA GLN A 567 8.22 -26.71 21.45
C GLN A 567 8.36 -28.15 20.98
N GLY A 568 9.47 -28.45 20.33
CA GLY A 568 9.87 -29.79 19.97
C GLY A 568 11.38 -29.96 19.93
N SER A 569 11.86 -31.15 20.26
CA SER A 569 13.26 -31.49 20.09
C SER A 569 13.36 -33.00 19.92
N PHE A 570 14.02 -33.44 18.88
CA PHE A 570 14.29 -34.83 18.68
C PHE A 570 15.60 -35.04 17.92
N GLN A 571 16.02 -36.32 17.80
CA GLN A 571 17.29 -36.66 17.18
C GLN A 571 17.16 -37.93 16.35
N THR A 572 17.86 -37.95 15.23
CA THR A 572 18.06 -39.14 14.40
C THR A 572 19.51 -39.60 14.47
N ARG A 573 19.79 -40.90 14.24
CA ARG A 573 21.13 -41.47 14.32
C ARG A 573 21.55 -41.96 12.96
N HIS A 574 22.81 -41.71 12.62
CA HIS A 574 23.38 -42.05 11.33
C HIS A 574 24.79 -42.60 11.52
N PRO A 575 25.23 -43.59 10.71
CA PRO A 575 26.61 -44.08 10.73
C PRO A 575 27.60 -42.93 10.46
N ARG A 576 28.62 -42.76 11.29
CA ARG A 576 29.66 -41.75 11.09
C ARG A 576 30.29 -41.81 9.70
N ALA A 577 30.57 -43.02 9.21
CA ALA A 577 31.17 -43.25 7.90
C ALA A 577 30.31 -42.76 6.71
N GLN A 578 29.00 -42.50 6.92
CA GLN A 578 28.12 -41.95 5.91
C GLN A 578 28.05 -40.41 5.97
N VAL A 579 28.62 -39.78 6.98
CA VAL A 579 28.54 -38.33 7.23
C VAL A 579 29.92 -37.68 7.13
N GLU A 580 30.94 -38.22 7.79
CA GLU A 580 32.29 -37.65 7.85
C GLU A 580 32.98 -37.75 6.49
N ASN A 581 33.41 -36.58 5.96
CA ASN A 581 33.99 -36.45 4.62
C ASN A 581 33.08 -36.97 3.48
N GLN A 582 31.76 -36.99 3.70
CA GLN A 582 30.76 -37.39 2.73
C GLN A 582 29.69 -36.30 2.56
N TRP A 583 29.28 -36.06 1.33
CA TRP A 583 28.14 -35.19 1.09
C TRP A 583 26.85 -35.85 1.54
N SER A 584 26.15 -35.21 2.46
CA SER A 584 24.86 -35.65 2.99
C SER A 584 23.84 -34.54 2.79
N HIS A 585 22.64 -34.90 2.32
CA HIS A 585 21.51 -34.00 2.21
C HIS A 585 20.68 -34.06 3.48
N LEU A 586 20.41 -32.91 4.06
CA LEU A 586 19.51 -32.72 5.20
C LEU A 586 18.37 -31.81 4.81
N LEU A 587 17.15 -32.19 5.15
CA LEU A 587 15.98 -31.37 5.05
C LEU A 587 15.13 -31.50 6.30
N VAL A 588 14.72 -30.37 6.86
CA VAL A 588 13.85 -30.31 8.04
C VAL A 588 12.55 -29.64 7.67
N THR A 589 11.42 -30.11 8.23
CA THR A 589 10.11 -29.49 8.10
C THR A 589 9.51 -29.22 9.47
N PHE A 590 8.74 -28.15 9.53
CA PHE A 590 7.92 -27.73 10.65
C PHE A 590 6.53 -27.43 10.12
N ASP A 591 5.47 -28.02 10.70
CA ASP A 591 4.08 -27.84 10.29
C ASP A 591 3.15 -27.35 11.41
N SER A 592 3.68 -26.67 12.42
CA SER A 592 3.00 -26.27 13.64
C SER A 592 2.61 -27.38 14.64
N GLU A 593 2.58 -28.62 14.21
CA GLU A 593 2.26 -29.80 15.05
C GLU A 593 3.40 -30.78 15.11
N GLU A 594 4.15 -30.92 14.02
CA GLU A 594 5.17 -31.95 13.83
C GLU A 594 6.49 -31.40 13.28
N LEU A 595 7.60 -31.97 13.73
CA LEU A 595 8.93 -31.79 13.15
C LEU A 595 9.32 -33.06 12.40
N LYS A 596 9.91 -32.89 11.19
CA LYS A 596 10.51 -34.03 10.46
C LYS A 596 11.94 -33.71 10.09
N VAL A 597 12.78 -34.76 10.09
CA VAL A 597 14.13 -34.71 9.52
C VAL A 597 14.22 -35.75 8.43
N TYR A 598 14.67 -35.29 7.27
CA TYR A 598 15.03 -36.16 6.15
C TYR A 598 16.56 -36.20 6.01
N PHE A 599 17.09 -37.39 5.79
CA PHE A 599 18.50 -37.64 5.54
C PHE A 599 18.65 -38.35 4.20
N ASN A 600 19.43 -37.78 3.28
CA ASN A 600 19.66 -38.31 1.95
C ASN A 600 18.35 -38.71 1.22
N GLY A 601 17.39 -37.78 1.21
CA GLY A 601 16.11 -37.94 0.51
C GLY A 601 15.08 -38.83 1.20
N LYS A 602 15.36 -39.40 2.36
CA LYS A 602 14.48 -40.33 3.09
C LYS A 602 14.12 -39.77 4.46
N LEU A 603 12.88 -39.97 4.90
CA LEU A 603 12.47 -39.65 6.26
C LEU A 603 13.32 -40.42 7.28
N ALA A 604 14.10 -39.70 8.06
CA ALA A 604 14.93 -40.26 9.12
C ALA A 604 14.19 -40.33 10.46
N GLY A 605 13.22 -39.44 10.68
CA GLY A 605 12.38 -39.43 11.87
C GLY A 605 11.45 -38.25 11.93
N SER A 606 10.43 -38.34 12.79
CA SER A 606 9.50 -37.29 13.08
C SER A 606 9.19 -37.17 14.57
N HIS A 607 8.67 -36.01 15.00
CA HIS A 607 8.35 -35.74 16.39
C HIS A 607 7.20 -34.78 16.53
N GLN A 608 6.15 -35.19 17.24
CA GLN A 608 5.04 -34.32 17.57
C GLN A 608 5.47 -33.23 18.57
N LEU A 609 5.08 -31.99 18.33
CA LEU A 609 5.36 -30.89 19.23
C LEU A 609 4.64 -31.09 20.56
N LYS A 610 5.32 -30.81 21.66
CA LYS A 610 4.71 -30.85 23.00
C LYS A 610 3.64 -29.80 23.19
N VAL A 611 3.83 -28.66 22.54
CA VAL A 611 2.91 -27.56 22.48
C VAL A 611 2.81 -27.15 21.00
N PRO A 612 1.75 -27.54 20.28
CA PRO A 612 1.56 -27.11 18.89
C PRO A 612 1.39 -25.60 18.77
N GLY A 613 1.83 -25.01 17.67
CA GLY A 613 1.66 -23.60 17.39
C GLY A 613 2.56 -23.11 16.25
N PRO A 614 2.26 -21.93 15.70
CA PRO A 614 3.03 -21.37 14.59
C PRO A 614 4.44 -20.95 15.03
N ALA A 615 5.37 -20.90 14.05
CA ALA A 615 6.62 -20.17 14.20
C ALA A 615 6.32 -18.65 14.19
N SER A 616 6.89 -17.91 15.12
CA SER A 616 6.72 -16.45 15.21
C SER A 616 8.05 -15.74 15.43
N GLU A 617 8.17 -14.53 14.92
CA GLU A 617 9.36 -13.67 15.07
C GLU A 617 10.68 -14.38 14.66
N PHE A 618 10.69 -15.04 13.50
CA PHE A 618 11.92 -15.58 12.93
C PHE A 618 12.78 -14.41 12.44
N GLY A 619 13.98 -14.26 12.99
CA GLY A 619 14.78 -13.06 12.70
C GLY A 619 15.73 -13.19 11.52
N GLY A 620 16.32 -14.36 11.34
CA GLY A 620 17.34 -14.63 10.32
C GLY A 620 18.00 -15.96 10.61
N LEU A 621 19.15 -16.24 9.96
CA LEU A 621 19.84 -17.52 10.06
C LEU A 621 21.35 -17.34 10.21
N ILE A 622 21.96 -18.03 11.16
CA ILE A 622 23.40 -18.29 11.17
C ILE A 622 23.64 -19.66 10.55
N ILE A 623 24.45 -19.72 9.51
CA ILE A 623 24.86 -20.95 8.84
C ILE A 623 26.27 -21.32 9.31
N GLY A 624 26.44 -22.52 9.83
CA GLY A 624 27.71 -23.05 10.30
C GLY A 624 28.16 -22.53 11.66
N GLY A 625 27.30 -21.91 12.44
CA GLY A 625 27.65 -21.33 13.74
C GLY A 625 26.56 -21.35 14.78
N HIS A 626 26.93 -21.07 16.01
CA HIS A 626 26.01 -20.86 17.14
C HIS A 626 25.88 -19.37 17.43
N ARG A 627 24.66 -18.88 17.57
CA ARG A 627 24.32 -17.46 17.79
C ARG A 627 25.01 -16.80 18.99
N ALA A 628 25.38 -17.57 19.99
CA ALA A 628 26.08 -17.05 21.18
C ALA A 628 27.62 -17.05 21.05
N GLY A 629 28.18 -17.33 19.86
CA GLY A 629 29.64 -17.32 19.63
C GLY A 629 30.43 -18.29 20.52
N THR A 630 29.87 -19.48 20.83
CA THR A 630 30.41 -20.38 21.86
C THR A 630 31.40 -21.43 21.31
N GLY A 631 31.97 -21.24 20.12
CA GLY A 631 32.91 -22.20 19.50
C GLY A 631 32.26 -23.51 19.03
N ARG A 632 30.94 -23.55 18.90
CA ARG A 632 30.15 -24.67 18.39
C ARG A 632 29.96 -24.63 16.88
N ASN A 633 30.94 -24.11 16.17
CA ASN A 633 30.88 -23.92 14.74
C ASN A 633 30.97 -25.26 13.99
N PHE A 634 30.43 -25.27 12.79
CA PHE A 634 30.60 -26.37 11.85
C PHE A 634 32.04 -26.41 11.32
N ASP A 635 32.52 -27.60 10.98
CA ASP A 635 33.80 -27.79 10.35
C ASP A 635 33.64 -28.60 9.07
N GLY A 636 33.86 -27.98 7.91
CA GLY A 636 33.65 -28.63 6.63
C GLY A 636 33.03 -27.73 5.57
N LEU A 637 32.23 -28.33 4.70
CA LEU A 637 31.54 -27.64 3.60
C LEU A 637 30.03 -27.68 3.82
N ILE A 638 29.36 -26.55 3.53
CA ILE A 638 27.90 -26.44 3.45
C ILE A 638 27.54 -25.90 2.07
N ASP A 639 26.46 -26.39 1.47
CA ASP A 639 26.06 -26.03 0.13
C ASP A 639 24.54 -26.05 -0.05
N ALA A 640 24.04 -25.33 -1.06
CA ALA A 640 22.64 -25.33 -1.51
C ALA A 640 21.64 -25.19 -0.35
N VAL A 641 21.85 -24.18 0.50
CA VAL A 641 20.91 -23.89 1.60
C VAL A 641 19.68 -23.24 1.02
N THR A 642 18.53 -23.87 1.23
CA THR A 642 17.26 -23.43 0.64
C THR A 642 16.15 -23.48 1.68
N ALA A 643 15.28 -22.48 1.70
CA ALA A 643 14.17 -22.38 2.65
C ALA A 643 12.84 -22.10 1.95
N TRP A 644 11.78 -22.73 2.42
CA TRP A 644 10.40 -22.59 1.93
C TRP A 644 9.47 -22.21 3.08
N GLN A 645 8.50 -21.37 2.80
CA GLN A 645 7.36 -21.14 3.70
C GLN A 645 6.23 -22.11 3.41
N ALA A 646 6.56 -23.38 3.40
CA ALA A 646 5.64 -24.51 3.30
C ALA A 646 6.34 -25.78 3.81
N VAL A 647 5.54 -26.76 4.10
CA VAL A 647 6.00 -28.13 4.38
C VAL A 647 6.25 -28.82 3.05
N VAL A 648 7.52 -29.06 2.73
CA VAL A 648 7.94 -29.84 1.55
C VAL A 648 7.57 -31.29 1.77
N ASP A 649 6.87 -31.90 0.84
CA ASP A 649 6.45 -33.30 0.94
C ASP A 649 7.56 -34.28 0.60
N ALA A 650 7.34 -35.59 0.87
CA ALA A 650 8.35 -36.62 0.70
C ALA A 650 8.79 -36.81 -0.76
N GLU A 651 7.91 -36.57 -1.74
CA GLU A 651 8.21 -36.63 -3.17
C GLU A 651 9.15 -35.50 -3.58
N GLN A 652 8.83 -34.28 -3.13
CA GLN A 652 9.69 -33.12 -3.34
C GLN A 652 11.06 -33.30 -2.69
N VAL A 653 11.10 -33.80 -1.46
CA VAL A 653 12.38 -34.13 -0.77
C VAL A 653 13.22 -35.11 -1.59
N ALA A 654 12.61 -36.15 -2.14
CA ALA A 654 13.32 -37.12 -2.98
C ALA A 654 13.82 -36.50 -4.28
N LYS A 655 13.04 -35.60 -4.91
CA LYS A 655 13.46 -34.82 -6.10
C LYS A 655 14.67 -33.93 -5.79
N LEU A 656 14.64 -33.19 -4.65
CA LEU A 656 15.75 -32.36 -4.20
C LEU A 656 17.03 -33.14 -4.00
N TYR A 657 16.95 -34.28 -3.35
CA TYR A 657 18.09 -35.16 -3.16
C TYR A 657 18.65 -35.73 -4.48
N ASN A 658 17.77 -36.26 -5.35
CA ASN A 658 18.16 -36.88 -6.62
C ASN A 658 18.70 -35.86 -7.64
N GLY A 659 18.28 -34.61 -7.57
CA GLY A 659 18.83 -33.51 -8.37
C GLY A 659 20.25 -33.12 -7.96
N GLY A 660 20.71 -33.58 -6.79
CA GLY A 660 22.03 -33.29 -6.26
C GLY A 660 22.24 -31.83 -5.86
N ARG A 661 23.46 -31.44 -5.53
CA ARG A 661 23.82 -30.07 -5.11
C ARG A 661 23.56 -28.98 -6.19
N SER A 662 23.50 -29.40 -7.44
CA SER A 662 23.27 -28.52 -8.58
C SER A 662 21.79 -28.37 -8.93
N ALA A 663 20.88 -29.06 -8.24
CA ALA A 663 19.45 -28.93 -8.47
C ALA A 663 18.99 -27.53 -8.07
N ARG A 664 18.69 -26.72 -9.06
CA ARG A 664 18.10 -25.38 -8.90
C ARG A 664 16.58 -25.49 -8.99
N HIS A 665 15.91 -24.75 -8.19
CA HIS A 665 14.44 -24.71 -8.09
C HIS A 665 13.86 -23.60 -8.94
#